data_4012362edb0cdb073b86adf64af68281
#
_entry.id   4012362edb0cdb073b86adf64af68281
#
_cell.length_a   1.000
_cell.length_b   1.000
_cell.length_c   1.000
_cell.angle_alpha   90.00
_cell.angle_beta   90.00
_cell.angle_gamma   90.00
#
_symmetry.space_group_name_H-M   'P 1'
#
loop_
_entity.id
_entity.type
_entity.pdbx_description
1 polymer ?
#
loop_
_entity_poly.entity_id
_entity_poly.type
_entity_poly.pdbx_seq_one_letter_code
_entity_poly.pdbx_strand_id
1 'polypeptide(L)'
;MKPAILPVLTLVPSGARVSSRPLKEHGHLARMSNILSLVLASFLLVPLSAGRAPAAAPHLIHLDPASPGRVFEGIGAVSAGASTRLLPDYPEPQRSQILDYLFKPKFGAGFQHLKVEIGSGENSTCGSEPSHAVTREELANPRPRGYELWLMAEARKRNPGVVLDCLPWAYPHWVGDRFSQDSAEWFVAFLQVARKRYGLELDWISAAQNEMGTDLNWIRKDLRPALDARGFAKVKLQAPDDDSEYWQIFDSLEKNRDLDRLIGAVGYHYVDGREPWQIDQKAGRDATEKARRSGKPLWASEEWSQSGGRWGDKGALYLARLMNKLYTRDRITKFEIWCPIDSIYDQIIWGDTGAMQADTPWCGHYTVWPAVWAIAHTTQFAEPGWVYLDNACGQLDPTTWRGSHAALRDPKTGDWSVIIVTGERGRVQIRVGSGLKDGPVHVWKSTEAEQFAQQPSVGLRNGSIELELEPDAVYTFTSTTGQQKGSHGKPPPRKPFPLPFADDFESYRPGDSPRYFSDQKGTFEVCRWPGGGQCLAQIVPAQGILWYGNWLLKPHTLFGDPEWRDCTIEADVLLAGGDVEIGGRYADRNKLGYRWILTRDGRWQLNWQYTVLAGGQIADFNPGAWHHLRLEMKGDRISGFTDGKKLATVTDKSRAKGMAFLASTYDRNLFDDVRVGPLPAEDEAKP
;
A
#
# COMPACT_ATOMS: atom_id res chain seq x y z
N MET A 1 -20.30 -32.43 27.59
CA MET A 1 -21.02 -32.33 26.32
C MET A 1 -19.99 -32.45 25.20
N LYS A 2 -20.22 -33.39 24.28
CA LYS A 2 -19.26 -33.76 23.22
C LYS A 2 -19.14 -32.64 22.17
N PRO A 3 -17.94 -32.33 21.59
CA PRO A 3 -17.83 -31.39 20.48
C PRO A 3 -18.26 -32.06 19.16
N ALA A 4 -18.97 -31.30 18.34
CA ALA A 4 -19.41 -31.70 17.02
C ALA A 4 -18.26 -31.59 16.02
N ILE A 5 -18.08 -32.64 15.24
CA ILE A 5 -17.13 -32.76 14.13
C ILE A 5 -17.81 -32.20 12.87
N LEU A 6 -17.21 -31.19 12.22
CA LEU A 6 -17.59 -30.74 10.89
C LEU A 6 -16.79 -31.50 9.82
N PRO A 7 -17.38 -31.81 8.65
CA PRO A 7 -16.75 -32.64 7.65
C PRO A 7 -15.75 -31.91 6.75
N VAL A 8 -14.65 -32.59 6.47
CA VAL A 8 -13.63 -32.23 5.50
C VAL A 8 -14.21 -32.37 4.09
N LEU A 9 -14.23 -31.28 3.33
CA LEU A 9 -14.53 -31.28 1.91
C LEU A 9 -13.26 -31.62 1.12
N THR A 10 -13.24 -32.80 0.55
CA THR A 10 -12.24 -33.26 -0.42
C THR A 10 -12.52 -32.65 -1.78
N LEU A 11 -11.62 -31.82 -2.29
CA LEU A 11 -11.60 -31.35 -3.67
C LEU A 11 -10.94 -32.39 -4.58
N VAL A 12 -11.69 -32.89 -5.55
CA VAL A 12 -11.24 -33.76 -6.65
C VAL A 12 -10.75 -32.85 -7.78
N PRO A 13 -9.59 -33.05 -8.40
CA PRO A 13 -9.13 -32.29 -9.54
C PRO A 13 -9.69 -32.85 -10.84
N SER A 14 -10.46 -32.08 -11.59
CA SER A 14 -10.82 -32.40 -12.97
C SER A 14 -9.71 -31.94 -13.91
N GLY A 15 -9.01 -32.90 -14.51
CA GLY A 15 -8.03 -32.66 -15.57
C GLY A 15 -8.71 -32.44 -16.91
N ALA A 16 -8.38 -31.35 -17.57
CA ALA A 16 -8.57 -31.16 -18.99
C ALA A 16 -7.22 -30.88 -19.65
N ARG A 17 -6.72 -31.88 -20.41
CA ARG A 17 -5.54 -31.71 -21.29
C ARG A 17 -5.97 -30.94 -22.53
N VAL A 18 -5.30 -29.83 -22.79
CA VAL A 18 -5.26 -29.23 -24.13
C VAL A 18 -3.89 -29.51 -24.74
N SER A 19 -3.89 -30.22 -25.82
CA SER A 19 -2.71 -30.57 -26.60
C SER A 19 -2.27 -29.41 -27.48
N SER A 20 -1.05 -28.94 -27.31
CA SER A 20 -0.36 -28.05 -28.23
C SER A 20 0.38 -28.88 -29.28
N ARG A 21 0.10 -28.66 -30.58
CA ARG A 21 0.98 -29.06 -31.68
C ARG A 21 1.52 -27.81 -32.39
N PRO A 22 2.80 -27.78 -32.77
CA PRO A 22 3.39 -26.65 -33.48
C PRO A 22 3.13 -26.74 -34.97
N LEU A 23 2.82 -25.60 -35.61
CA LEU A 23 2.82 -25.46 -37.06
C LEU A 23 4.20 -25.04 -37.53
N LYS A 24 4.72 -25.85 -38.49
CA LYS A 24 5.96 -25.61 -39.23
C LYS A 24 5.75 -24.61 -40.35
N GLU A 25 6.73 -23.72 -40.51
CA GLU A 25 6.94 -22.91 -41.71
C GLU A 25 7.20 -23.80 -42.93
N HIS A 26 6.62 -23.44 -44.08
CA HIS A 26 7.24 -23.66 -45.40
C HIS A 26 6.74 -22.54 -46.35
N GLY A 27 7.72 -21.79 -46.89
CA GLY A 27 7.51 -20.87 -47.95
C GLY A 27 7.45 -21.56 -49.31
N HIS A 28 6.76 -20.93 -50.25
CA HIS A 28 7.13 -20.99 -51.67
C HIS A 28 6.54 -19.81 -52.43
N LEU A 29 7.45 -19.11 -53.14
CA LEU A 29 7.19 -18.17 -54.22
C LEU A 29 6.66 -18.90 -55.45
N ALA A 30 5.67 -18.38 -56.15
CA ALA A 30 5.60 -18.46 -57.61
C ALA A 30 4.65 -17.39 -58.21
N ARG A 31 5.17 -16.75 -59.21
CA ARG A 31 4.57 -15.78 -60.13
C ARG A 31 3.46 -16.38 -61.01
N MET A 32 2.58 -15.52 -61.50
CA MET A 32 2.14 -15.28 -62.89
C MET A 32 0.91 -14.38 -62.85
N SER A 33 0.91 -13.15 -63.32
CA SER A 33 0.86 -12.67 -64.70
C SER A 33 -0.56 -12.64 -65.32
N ASN A 34 -1.09 -11.43 -65.45
CA ASN A 34 -1.98 -10.87 -66.46
C ASN A 34 -3.22 -11.64 -66.99
N ILE A 35 -4.40 -11.02 -66.92
CA ILE A 35 -5.23 -10.72 -68.10
C ILE A 35 -6.15 -9.50 -67.79
N LEU A 36 -6.06 -8.54 -68.70
CA LEU A 36 -6.82 -7.32 -68.86
C LEU A 36 -8.24 -7.64 -69.38
N SER A 37 -9.28 -7.08 -68.79
CA SER A 37 -10.54 -6.88 -69.48
C SER A 37 -11.16 -5.58 -69.04
N LEU A 38 -11.14 -4.61 -69.95
CA LEU A 38 -11.82 -3.33 -69.88
C LEU A 38 -13.34 -3.58 -70.01
N VAL A 39 -14.11 -3.07 -69.00
CA VAL A 39 -15.52 -2.74 -69.22
C VAL A 39 -15.69 -1.29 -68.73
N LEU A 40 -15.83 -0.38 -69.67
CA LEU A 40 -16.26 1.00 -69.41
C LEU A 40 -17.73 0.96 -68.98
N ALA A 41 -17.97 1.31 -67.69
CA ALA A 41 -19.27 1.75 -67.22
C ALA A 41 -19.14 3.22 -66.78
N SER A 42 -19.74 4.13 -67.55
CA SER A 42 -19.85 5.53 -67.26
C SER A 42 -20.74 5.71 -66.05
N PHE A 43 -20.17 5.95 -64.86
CA PHE A 43 -20.91 6.47 -63.71
C PHE A 43 -20.76 7.98 -63.63
N LEU A 44 -21.86 8.67 -63.75
CA LEU A 44 -22.01 10.08 -63.41
C LEU A 44 -21.49 10.31 -61.97
N LEU A 45 -20.42 11.07 -61.82
CA LEU A 45 -19.97 11.65 -60.58
C LEU A 45 -21.00 12.72 -60.17
N VAL A 46 -21.93 12.35 -59.31
CA VAL A 46 -22.60 13.29 -58.43
C VAL A 46 -21.66 13.55 -57.28
N PRO A 47 -21.22 14.77 -56.99
CA PRO A 47 -20.47 15.05 -55.79
C PRO A 47 -21.44 14.88 -54.59
N LEU A 48 -21.35 13.75 -53.91
CA LEU A 48 -21.86 13.65 -52.55
C LEU A 48 -21.04 14.62 -51.72
N SER A 49 -21.52 15.82 -51.49
CA SER A 49 -21.16 16.63 -50.37
C SER A 49 -21.46 15.79 -49.13
N ALA A 50 -20.45 15.12 -48.58
CA ALA A 50 -20.55 14.53 -47.24
C ALA A 50 -20.86 15.69 -46.28
N GLY A 51 -22.14 15.92 -46.06
CA GLY A 51 -22.59 16.81 -45.01
C GLY A 51 -21.95 16.35 -43.71
N ARG A 52 -21.04 17.15 -43.19
CA ARG A 52 -20.48 16.92 -41.87
C ARG A 52 -21.66 16.78 -40.93
N ALA A 53 -21.88 15.61 -40.35
CA ALA A 53 -22.89 15.42 -39.32
C ALA A 53 -22.79 16.60 -38.34
N PRO A 54 -23.89 17.23 -37.94
CA PRO A 54 -23.81 18.33 -36.98
C PRO A 54 -23.06 17.84 -35.74
N ALA A 55 -22.03 18.56 -35.36
CA ALA A 55 -21.26 18.21 -34.15
C ALA A 55 -22.24 18.11 -32.98
N ALA A 56 -22.16 17.01 -32.23
CA ALA A 56 -23.02 16.83 -31.05
C ALA A 56 -22.91 18.05 -30.12
N ALA A 57 -24.04 18.43 -29.53
CA ALA A 57 -24.04 19.55 -28.57
C ALA A 57 -23.04 19.28 -27.41
N PRO A 58 -22.33 20.29 -26.92
CA PRO A 58 -21.42 20.10 -25.80
C PRO A 58 -22.15 19.66 -24.52
N HIS A 59 -21.54 18.79 -23.74
CA HIS A 59 -22.04 18.44 -22.42
C HIS A 59 -21.96 19.66 -21.50
N LEU A 60 -23.09 20.09 -20.94
CA LEU A 60 -23.17 21.29 -20.09
C LEU A 60 -22.85 20.93 -18.62
N ILE A 61 -21.85 21.58 -18.06
CA ILE A 61 -21.53 21.55 -16.63
C ILE A 61 -21.82 22.96 -16.09
N HIS A 62 -22.87 23.09 -15.28
CA HIS A 62 -23.27 24.37 -14.70
C HIS A 62 -22.86 24.45 -13.23
N LEU A 63 -21.90 25.31 -12.91
CA LEU A 63 -21.44 25.55 -11.57
C LEU A 63 -22.42 26.48 -10.85
N ASP A 64 -23.36 25.92 -10.09
CA ASP A 64 -24.34 26.68 -9.36
C ASP A 64 -24.05 26.63 -7.84
N PRO A 65 -23.60 27.74 -7.24
CA PRO A 65 -23.31 27.78 -5.80
C PRO A 65 -24.58 27.64 -4.92
N ALA A 66 -25.78 27.78 -5.49
CA ALA A 66 -27.04 27.56 -4.79
C ALA A 66 -27.38 26.06 -4.65
N SER A 67 -26.61 25.17 -5.28
CA SER A 67 -26.75 23.71 -5.17
C SER A 67 -25.55 23.10 -4.43
N PRO A 68 -25.37 23.40 -3.12
CA PRO A 68 -24.25 22.85 -2.37
C PRO A 68 -24.46 21.36 -2.11
N GLY A 69 -23.41 20.59 -2.32
CA GLY A 69 -23.29 19.21 -1.90
C GLY A 69 -22.64 19.07 -0.52
N ARG A 70 -21.99 17.95 -0.29
CA ARG A 70 -21.24 17.68 0.94
C ARG A 70 -19.92 18.44 0.99
N VAL A 71 -19.39 18.58 2.20
CA VAL A 71 -18.04 19.10 2.42
C VAL A 71 -17.03 18.06 1.96
N PHE A 72 -16.05 18.50 1.18
CA PHE A 72 -14.89 17.71 0.79
C PHE A 72 -13.93 17.58 1.97
N GLU A 73 -13.57 16.36 2.33
CA GLU A 73 -12.70 16.10 3.47
C GLU A 73 -11.27 15.72 3.05
N GLY A 74 -11.04 15.50 1.76
CA GLY A 74 -9.69 15.31 1.22
C GLY A 74 -9.44 13.97 0.57
N ILE A 75 -8.28 13.90 -0.10
CA ILE A 75 -7.72 12.68 -0.67
C ILE A 75 -6.48 12.31 0.16
N GLY A 76 -6.40 11.06 0.58
CA GLY A 76 -5.34 10.56 1.43
C GLY A 76 -4.82 9.20 1.03
N ALA A 77 -4.02 8.64 1.92
CA ALA A 77 -3.45 7.32 1.75
C ALA A 77 -3.39 6.55 3.08
N VAL A 78 -3.41 5.24 2.96
CA VAL A 78 -3.23 4.28 4.06
C VAL A 78 -1.82 3.71 3.97
N SER A 79 -0.96 4.03 4.94
CA SER A 79 0.35 3.39 5.11
C SER A 79 0.20 2.22 6.07
N ALA A 80 0.22 1.02 5.53
CA ALA A 80 0.01 -0.20 6.29
C ALA A 80 0.59 -1.40 5.56
N GLY A 81 0.67 -2.53 6.24
CA GLY A 81 1.18 -3.75 5.67
C GLY A 81 2.68 -3.71 5.39
N ALA A 82 3.42 -2.87 6.10
CA ALA A 82 4.83 -2.60 5.87
C ALA A 82 5.15 -1.98 4.50
N SER A 83 4.18 -1.38 3.81
CA SER A 83 4.34 -0.81 2.45
C SER A 83 5.38 0.32 2.37
N THR A 84 5.75 0.91 3.50
CA THR A 84 6.73 2.00 3.62
C THR A 84 8.02 1.59 4.34
N ARG A 85 8.25 0.29 4.56
CA ARG A 85 9.36 -0.20 5.41
C ARG A 85 10.75 0.25 4.94
N LEU A 86 11.01 0.28 3.66
CA LEU A 86 12.34 0.66 3.14
C LEU A 86 12.54 2.18 3.05
N LEU A 87 11.48 2.99 3.15
CA LEU A 87 11.55 4.44 3.03
C LEU A 87 12.44 5.12 4.08
N PRO A 88 12.41 4.75 5.38
CA PRO A 88 13.33 5.29 6.38
C PRO A 88 14.81 5.08 6.05
N ASP A 89 15.13 4.03 5.31
CA ASP A 89 16.50 3.64 4.97
C ASP A 89 17.07 4.43 3.78
N TYR A 90 16.23 5.22 3.10
CA TYR A 90 16.69 6.07 2.00
C TYR A 90 17.69 7.13 2.45
N PRO A 91 18.77 7.36 1.68
CA PRO A 91 19.68 8.45 1.97
C PRO A 91 19.05 9.82 1.72
N GLU A 92 19.56 10.86 2.36
CA GLU A 92 19.28 12.24 1.96
C GLU A 92 20.17 12.64 0.77
N PRO A 93 19.64 13.45 -0.17
CA PRO A 93 18.35 14.13 -0.09
C PRO A 93 17.16 13.32 -0.64
N GLN A 94 17.36 12.09 -1.13
CA GLN A 94 16.32 11.31 -1.84
C GLN A 94 15.10 11.03 -0.97
N ARG A 95 15.30 10.71 0.30
CA ARG A 95 14.20 10.51 1.27
C ARG A 95 13.32 11.75 1.38
N SER A 96 13.91 12.92 1.54
CA SER A 96 13.16 14.19 1.57
C SER A 96 12.44 14.48 0.26
N GLN A 97 13.06 14.18 -0.90
CA GLN A 97 12.45 14.35 -2.21
C GLN A 97 11.20 13.48 -2.39
N ILE A 98 11.28 12.20 -1.99
CA ILE A 98 10.15 11.26 -2.02
C ILE A 98 8.99 11.80 -1.18
N LEU A 99 9.27 12.19 0.06
CA LEU A 99 8.28 12.72 0.98
C LEU A 99 7.65 14.03 0.49
N ASP A 100 8.40 14.86 -0.24
CA ASP A 100 7.86 16.07 -0.89
C ASP A 100 6.83 15.70 -1.97
N TYR A 101 7.09 14.70 -2.82
CA TYR A 101 6.11 14.24 -3.81
C TYR A 101 4.83 13.72 -3.16
N LEU A 102 4.93 13.07 -2.00
CA LEU A 102 3.77 12.52 -1.31
C LEU A 102 2.95 13.59 -0.57
N PHE A 103 3.60 14.48 0.18
CA PHE A 103 2.90 15.28 1.19
C PHE A 103 2.96 16.79 1.00
N LYS A 104 3.93 17.33 0.23
CA LYS A 104 4.06 18.79 0.07
C LYS A 104 2.90 19.34 -0.77
N PRO A 105 2.09 20.27 -0.23
CA PRO A 105 0.99 20.87 -0.97
C PRO A 105 1.47 21.53 -2.28
N LYS A 106 0.66 21.40 -3.32
CA LYS A 106 0.92 22.00 -4.65
C LYS A 106 2.28 21.63 -5.26
N PHE A 107 2.76 20.41 -5.01
CA PHE A 107 4.03 19.92 -5.53
C PHE A 107 3.92 18.55 -6.23
N GLY A 108 3.30 17.58 -5.60
CA GLY A 108 3.08 16.22 -6.10
C GLY A 108 1.66 15.76 -5.78
N ALA A 109 1.52 14.54 -5.23
CA ALA A 109 0.24 14.02 -4.75
C ALA A 109 -0.38 14.91 -3.68
N GLY A 110 0.45 15.50 -2.81
CA GLY A 110 -0.01 16.43 -1.79
C GLY A 110 -1.11 15.84 -0.90
N PHE A 111 -0.94 14.61 -0.43
CA PHE A 111 -1.93 13.92 0.39
C PHE A 111 -2.41 14.79 1.56
N GLN A 112 -3.72 14.84 1.72
CA GLN A 112 -4.42 15.67 2.70
C GLN A 112 -4.83 14.87 3.94
N HIS A 113 -4.80 13.54 3.85
CA HIS A 113 -4.96 12.59 4.95
C HIS A 113 -3.85 11.55 4.92
N LEU A 114 -3.49 11.05 6.11
CA LEU A 114 -2.62 9.89 6.26
C LEU A 114 -3.17 9.02 7.38
N LYS A 115 -3.65 7.83 7.03
CA LYS A 115 -3.96 6.75 7.95
C LYS A 115 -2.75 5.83 8.04
N VAL A 116 -2.39 5.37 9.25
CA VAL A 116 -1.29 4.43 9.44
C VAL A 116 -1.71 3.23 10.25
N GLU A 117 -0.95 2.15 10.09
CA GLU A 117 -1.08 0.95 10.90
C GLU A 117 -0.64 1.19 12.35
N ILE A 118 -1.43 0.74 13.31
CA ILE A 118 -0.95 0.52 14.68
C ILE A 118 -0.26 -0.85 14.70
N GLY A 119 1.07 -0.86 14.71
CA GLY A 119 1.87 -2.06 14.56
C GLY A 119 1.70 -3.04 15.71
N SER A 120 1.69 -4.34 15.40
CA SER A 120 1.49 -5.43 16.35
C SER A 120 2.66 -6.42 16.41
N GLY A 121 3.55 -6.40 15.40
CA GLY A 121 4.57 -7.42 15.18
C GLY A 121 4.03 -8.65 14.44
N GLU A 122 2.78 -8.65 13.99
CA GLU A 122 2.21 -9.67 13.11
C GLU A 122 2.13 -9.16 11.66
N ASN A 123 2.14 -10.06 10.69
CA ASN A 123 2.05 -9.67 9.29
C ASN A 123 0.67 -9.10 8.97
N SER A 124 0.67 -7.96 8.31
CA SER A 124 -0.55 -7.23 7.94
C SER A 124 -0.76 -7.08 6.44
N THR A 125 0.17 -7.46 5.59
CA THR A 125 0.06 -7.65 4.12
C THR A 125 1.43 -7.98 3.51
N CYS A 126 2.36 -7.02 3.50
CA CYS A 126 3.69 -7.12 2.89
C CYS A 126 4.80 -7.33 3.93
N GLY A 127 4.44 -7.27 5.20
CA GLY A 127 5.36 -7.41 6.33
C GLY A 127 4.65 -7.06 7.63
N SER A 128 5.42 -6.90 8.69
CA SER A 128 4.93 -6.52 10.01
C SER A 128 5.51 -5.19 10.47
N GLU A 129 4.63 -4.33 10.99
CA GLU A 129 4.99 -3.13 11.72
C GLU A 129 5.20 -3.48 13.19
N PRO A 130 6.33 -3.07 13.82
CA PRO A 130 6.60 -3.33 15.22
C PRO A 130 5.61 -2.67 16.17
N SER A 131 5.20 -3.39 17.22
CA SER A 131 4.33 -2.83 18.25
C SER A 131 5.07 -1.85 19.16
N HIS A 132 4.42 -0.73 19.47
CA HIS A 132 4.88 0.22 20.48
C HIS A 132 4.86 -0.38 21.92
N ALA A 133 4.15 -1.50 22.12
CA ALA A 133 4.14 -2.31 23.34
C ALA A 133 4.03 -3.79 22.99
N VAL A 134 5.16 -4.50 22.93
CA VAL A 134 5.20 -5.95 22.61
C VAL A 134 4.80 -6.82 23.79
N THR A 135 4.86 -6.27 25.01
CA THR A 135 4.33 -6.89 26.23
C THR A 135 3.44 -5.91 26.98
N ARG A 136 2.61 -6.42 27.90
CA ARG A 136 1.71 -5.59 28.69
C ARG A 136 2.43 -4.61 29.61
N GLU A 137 3.59 -5.00 30.14
CA GLU A 137 4.42 -4.17 31.01
C GLU A 137 4.93 -2.94 30.28
N GLU A 138 5.17 -3.02 28.98
CA GLU A 138 5.59 -1.87 28.17
C GLU A 138 4.52 -0.77 28.05
N LEU A 139 3.25 -1.02 28.39
CA LEU A 139 2.24 0.05 28.47
C LEU A 139 2.61 1.14 29.47
N ALA A 140 3.37 0.84 30.50
CA ALA A 140 3.86 1.81 31.46
C ALA A 140 4.85 2.83 30.84
N ASN A 141 5.57 2.40 29.80
CA ASN A 141 6.50 3.23 29.03
C ASN A 141 6.59 2.75 27.59
N PRO A 142 5.56 2.98 26.78
CA PRO A 142 5.50 2.49 25.40
C PRO A 142 6.61 3.11 24.54
N ARG A 143 7.12 2.34 23.60
CA ARG A 143 8.33 2.65 22.83
C ARG A 143 7.98 3.14 21.43
N PRO A 144 8.75 4.09 20.87
CA PRO A 144 8.53 4.58 19.50
C PRO A 144 9.16 3.60 18.49
N ARG A 145 8.65 2.36 18.45
CA ARG A 145 9.06 1.37 17.47
C ARG A 145 8.39 1.63 16.12
N GLY A 146 8.97 1.05 15.09
CA GLY A 146 8.45 1.11 13.74
C GLY A 146 8.69 2.45 13.04
N TYR A 147 8.02 2.63 11.93
CA TYR A 147 8.24 3.76 11.03
C TYR A 147 6.97 4.58 10.73
N GLU A 148 5.80 4.10 11.13
CA GLU A 148 4.53 4.75 10.78
C GLU A 148 4.34 6.11 11.51
N LEU A 149 4.68 6.20 12.79
CA LEU A 149 4.65 7.49 13.50
C LEU A 149 5.71 8.48 12.99
N TRP A 150 6.86 7.97 12.54
CA TRP A 150 7.85 8.78 11.84
C TRP A 150 7.29 9.33 10.53
N LEU A 151 6.60 8.49 9.73
CA LEU A 151 5.97 8.91 8.48
C LEU A 151 4.92 9.99 8.71
N MET A 152 4.08 9.85 9.75
CA MET A 152 3.14 10.90 10.16
C MET A 152 3.84 12.22 10.50
N ALA A 153 4.95 12.16 11.22
CA ALA A 153 5.72 13.35 11.58
C ALA A 153 6.30 14.04 10.33
N GLU A 154 6.84 13.28 9.38
CA GLU A 154 7.36 13.80 8.13
C GLU A 154 6.25 14.36 7.21
N ALA A 155 5.06 13.74 7.22
CA ALA A 155 3.88 14.25 6.53
C ALA A 155 3.43 15.60 7.13
N ARG A 156 3.27 15.68 8.45
CA ARG A 156 2.87 16.90 9.17
C ARG A 156 3.87 18.04 9.00
N LYS A 157 5.16 17.75 8.93
CA LYS A 157 6.22 18.72 8.66
C LYS A 157 6.09 19.38 7.29
N ARG A 158 5.64 18.64 6.28
CA ARG A 158 5.48 19.13 4.90
C ARG A 158 4.10 19.72 4.64
N ASN A 159 3.10 19.14 5.25
CA ASN A 159 1.71 19.57 5.20
C ASN A 159 1.16 19.73 6.62
N PRO A 160 1.27 20.92 7.23
CA PRO A 160 0.75 21.15 8.58
C PRO A 160 -0.75 20.90 8.74
N GLY A 161 -1.51 20.94 7.63
CA GLY A 161 -2.95 20.65 7.58
C GLY A 161 -3.31 19.18 7.35
N VAL A 162 -2.34 18.28 7.18
CA VAL A 162 -2.65 16.86 6.96
C VAL A 162 -3.44 16.28 8.14
N VAL A 163 -4.52 15.59 7.85
CA VAL A 163 -5.35 14.91 8.86
C VAL A 163 -4.72 13.54 9.13
N LEU A 164 -4.58 13.17 10.40
CA LEU A 164 -3.94 11.93 10.83
C LEU A 164 -4.95 10.96 11.44
N ASP A 165 -4.87 9.70 11.00
CA ASP A 165 -5.73 8.59 11.41
C ASP A 165 -4.90 7.34 11.67
N CYS A 166 -5.41 6.37 12.43
CA CYS A 166 -4.74 5.09 12.67
C CYS A 166 -5.73 3.93 12.81
N LEU A 167 -5.27 2.73 12.48
CA LEU A 167 -6.05 1.50 12.47
C LEU A 167 -5.14 0.29 12.75
N PRO A 168 -5.50 -0.71 13.56
CA PRO A 168 -4.76 -1.96 13.67
C PRO A 168 -5.24 -3.00 12.65
N TRP A 169 -4.30 -3.77 12.10
CA TRP A 169 -4.56 -4.99 11.34
C TRP A 169 -4.56 -6.22 12.25
N ALA A 170 -3.67 -6.25 13.21
CA ALA A 170 -3.46 -7.34 14.15
C ALA A 170 -3.18 -6.76 15.55
N TYR A 171 -3.13 -7.60 16.58
CA TYR A 171 -2.85 -7.16 17.93
C TYR A 171 -1.74 -7.99 18.59
N PRO A 172 -0.94 -7.42 19.52
CA PRO A 172 0.01 -8.17 20.31
C PRO A 172 -0.66 -9.27 21.14
N HIS A 173 0.07 -10.35 21.40
CA HIS A 173 -0.41 -11.51 22.13
C HIS A 173 -1.11 -11.17 23.47
N TRP A 174 -0.55 -10.25 24.23
CA TRP A 174 -1.03 -9.90 25.56
C TRP A 174 -2.39 -9.20 25.60
N VAL A 175 -2.86 -8.69 24.47
CA VAL A 175 -4.19 -8.06 24.35
C VAL A 175 -5.32 -9.07 24.58
N GLY A 176 -5.10 -10.34 24.23
CA GLY A 176 -6.02 -11.44 24.50
C GLY A 176 -7.28 -11.43 23.65
N ASP A 177 -8.03 -10.33 23.61
CA ASP A 177 -9.21 -10.13 22.78
C ASP A 177 -9.14 -8.74 22.11
N ARG A 178 -9.44 -8.69 20.81
CA ARG A 178 -9.39 -7.47 19.98
C ARG A 178 -10.34 -6.35 20.44
N PHE A 179 -11.41 -6.70 21.16
CA PHE A 179 -12.39 -5.74 21.70
C PHE A 179 -12.45 -5.82 23.24
N SER A 180 -11.29 -5.65 23.87
CA SER A 180 -11.10 -5.71 25.31
C SER A 180 -10.64 -4.35 25.89
N GLN A 181 -10.62 -4.23 27.21
CA GLN A 181 -10.02 -3.10 27.90
C GLN A 181 -8.50 -2.99 27.56
N ASP A 182 -7.79 -4.11 27.42
CA ASP A 182 -6.38 -4.14 27.08
C ASP A 182 -6.14 -3.61 25.66
N SER A 183 -7.02 -3.90 24.71
CA SER A 183 -6.93 -3.31 23.37
C SER A 183 -7.17 -1.80 23.40
N ALA A 184 -8.12 -1.32 24.18
CA ALA A 184 -8.37 0.12 24.35
C ALA A 184 -7.15 0.85 24.95
N GLU A 185 -6.51 0.28 25.97
CA GLU A 185 -5.28 0.84 26.55
C GLU A 185 -4.10 0.80 25.56
N TRP A 186 -4.03 -0.21 24.70
CA TRP A 186 -3.03 -0.28 23.66
C TRP A 186 -3.20 0.82 22.60
N PHE A 187 -4.43 1.11 22.15
CA PHE A 187 -4.71 2.28 21.31
C PHE A 187 -4.28 3.59 21.97
N VAL A 188 -4.64 3.77 23.24
CA VAL A 188 -4.24 4.97 24.00
C VAL A 188 -2.73 5.11 24.09
N ALA A 189 -2.01 4.01 24.33
CA ALA A 189 -0.55 4.00 24.38
C ALA A 189 0.09 4.44 23.06
N PHE A 190 -0.47 4.04 21.92
CA PHE A 190 -0.02 4.51 20.60
C PHE A 190 -0.14 6.04 20.47
N LEU A 191 -1.27 6.61 20.85
CA LEU A 191 -1.47 8.06 20.83
C LEU A 191 -0.53 8.78 21.80
N GLN A 192 -0.25 8.18 22.96
CA GLN A 192 0.72 8.73 23.91
C GLN A 192 2.13 8.77 23.33
N VAL A 193 2.56 7.73 22.58
CA VAL A 193 3.83 7.74 21.86
C VAL A 193 3.83 8.82 20.79
N ALA A 194 2.79 8.92 19.97
CA ALA A 194 2.63 9.95 18.95
C ALA A 194 2.82 11.35 19.55
N ARG A 195 2.08 11.67 20.63
CA ARG A 195 2.16 12.96 21.32
C ARG A 195 3.53 13.20 21.96
N LYS A 196 4.02 12.25 22.77
CA LYS A 196 5.21 12.43 23.60
C LYS A 196 6.53 12.42 22.81
N ARG A 197 6.60 11.60 21.75
CA ARG A 197 7.84 11.38 21.00
C ARG A 197 7.91 12.16 19.69
N TYR A 198 6.77 12.41 19.07
CA TYR A 198 6.70 13.06 17.77
C TYR A 198 5.97 14.40 17.78
N GLY A 199 5.37 14.79 18.92
CA GLY A 199 4.58 16.02 19.03
C GLY A 199 3.30 16.00 18.19
N LEU A 200 2.79 14.81 17.89
CA LEU A 200 1.62 14.62 17.03
C LEU A 200 0.35 14.47 17.84
N GLU A 201 -0.69 15.17 17.42
CA GLU A 201 -2.08 14.92 17.82
C GLU A 201 -2.77 14.26 16.61
N LEU A 202 -3.31 13.07 16.82
CA LEU A 202 -4.11 12.41 15.83
C LEU A 202 -5.53 12.99 15.83
N ASP A 203 -6.11 13.12 14.63
CA ASP A 203 -7.45 13.68 14.45
C ASP A 203 -8.51 12.59 14.59
N TRP A 204 -8.19 11.37 14.14
CA TRP A 204 -9.10 10.25 14.08
C TRP A 204 -8.48 8.94 14.57
N ILE A 205 -9.35 8.02 14.93
CA ILE A 205 -9.07 6.59 15.12
C ILE A 205 -10.14 5.81 14.38
N SER A 206 -9.72 4.84 13.61
CA SER A 206 -10.59 3.79 13.11
C SER A 206 -10.82 2.75 14.20
N ALA A 207 -12.02 2.78 14.78
CA ALA A 207 -12.38 1.98 15.96
C ALA A 207 -12.80 0.55 15.57
N ALA A 208 -11.89 -0.19 14.94
CA ALA A 208 -12.11 -1.50 14.33
C ALA A 208 -10.82 -2.31 14.31
N GLN A 209 -10.90 -3.57 13.93
CA GLN A 209 -9.78 -4.27 13.31
C GLN A 209 -9.96 -4.24 11.80
N ASN A 210 -8.91 -3.90 11.06
CA ASN A 210 -8.97 -3.78 9.61
C ASN A 210 -9.69 -4.95 8.95
N GLU A 211 -10.73 -4.67 8.14
CA GLU A 211 -11.53 -5.67 7.39
C GLU A 211 -12.07 -6.86 8.24
N MET A 212 -12.05 -6.74 9.56
CA MET A 212 -12.50 -7.78 10.49
C MET A 212 -13.63 -7.28 11.41
N GLY A 213 -14.14 -6.07 11.12
CA GLY A 213 -15.27 -5.48 11.78
C GLY A 213 -14.95 -4.70 13.06
N THR A 214 -16.02 -4.22 13.69
CA THR A 214 -16.01 -3.40 14.90
C THR A 214 -16.96 -3.93 15.95
N ASP A 215 -16.73 -3.60 17.23
CA ASP A 215 -17.70 -3.78 18.31
C ASP A 215 -18.14 -2.44 18.88
N LEU A 216 -19.38 -2.06 18.58
CA LEU A 216 -19.96 -0.79 19.02
C LEU A 216 -20.11 -0.70 20.55
N ASN A 217 -20.23 -1.83 21.26
CA ASN A 217 -20.29 -1.85 22.72
C ASN A 217 -18.90 -1.59 23.32
N TRP A 218 -17.85 -2.18 22.73
CA TRP A 218 -16.48 -1.91 23.12
C TRP A 218 -16.12 -0.44 22.90
N ILE A 219 -16.49 0.16 21.75
CA ILE A 219 -16.28 1.59 21.50
C ILE A 219 -16.84 2.43 22.63
N ARG A 220 -18.08 2.15 23.05
CA ARG A 220 -18.80 2.91 24.07
C ARG A 220 -18.29 2.68 25.50
N LYS A 221 -17.96 1.41 25.85
CA LYS A 221 -17.66 1.01 27.22
C LYS A 221 -16.18 1.09 27.57
N ASP A 222 -15.30 0.86 26.58
CA ASP A 222 -13.87 0.69 26.81
C ASP A 222 -13.05 1.75 26.07
N LEU A 223 -13.13 1.84 24.73
CA LEU A 223 -12.26 2.70 23.94
C LEU A 223 -12.50 4.20 24.23
N ARG A 224 -13.75 4.68 24.12
CA ARG A 224 -14.04 6.11 24.32
C ARG A 224 -13.71 6.57 25.75
N PRO A 225 -14.09 5.84 26.81
CA PRO A 225 -13.70 6.17 28.19
C PRO A 225 -12.19 6.15 28.41
N ALA A 226 -11.45 5.21 27.84
CA ALA A 226 -9.99 5.16 27.94
C ALA A 226 -9.33 6.38 27.29
N LEU A 227 -9.77 6.77 26.10
CA LEU A 227 -9.31 7.97 25.40
C LEU A 227 -9.59 9.24 26.21
N ASP A 228 -10.80 9.40 26.74
CA ASP A 228 -11.21 10.58 27.54
C ASP A 228 -10.37 10.71 28.81
N ALA A 229 -10.18 9.61 29.53
CA ALA A 229 -9.41 9.56 30.76
C ALA A 229 -7.93 9.94 30.59
N ARG A 230 -7.38 9.75 29.38
CA ARG A 230 -5.97 10.05 29.06
C ARG A 230 -5.79 11.34 28.25
N GLY A 231 -6.84 12.18 28.14
CA GLY A 231 -6.78 13.49 27.51
C GLY A 231 -6.84 13.48 25.99
N PHE A 232 -7.48 12.47 25.40
CA PHE A 232 -7.74 12.32 23.96
C PHE A 232 -9.21 12.52 23.60
N ALA A 233 -9.96 13.29 24.39
CA ALA A 233 -11.38 13.54 24.17
C ALA A 233 -11.70 14.19 22.81
N LYS A 234 -10.73 14.89 22.20
CA LYS A 234 -10.89 15.53 20.89
C LYS A 234 -10.72 14.58 19.71
N VAL A 235 -10.13 13.41 19.92
CA VAL A 235 -9.94 12.41 18.88
C VAL A 235 -11.30 11.85 18.47
N LYS A 236 -11.59 11.93 17.18
CA LYS A 236 -12.84 11.44 16.59
C LYS A 236 -12.72 9.95 16.26
N LEU A 237 -13.85 9.26 16.20
CA LEU A 237 -13.90 7.84 15.87
C LEU A 237 -14.58 7.64 14.52
N GLN A 238 -13.98 6.80 13.70
CA GLN A 238 -14.54 6.28 12.46
C GLN A 238 -14.80 4.77 12.65
N ALA A 239 -15.83 4.23 12.03
CA ALA A 239 -16.19 2.82 12.01
C ALA A 239 -17.07 2.54 10.77
N PRO A 240 -17.18 1.28 10.32
CA PRO A 240 -16.54 0.07 10.84
C PRO A 240 -15.15 -0.21 10.25
N ASP A 241 -14.72 0.49 9.21
CA ASP A 241 -13.44 0.29 8.47
C ASP A 241 -13.28 -1.16 7.97
N ASP A 242 -14.29 -1.60 7.24
CA ASP A 242 -14.53 -3.00 6.85
C ASP A 242 -14.81 -3.10 5.34
N ASP A 243 -14.66 -4.29 4.78
CA ASP A 243 -14.96 -4.61 3.37
C ASP A 243 -16.20 -5.49 3.21
N SER A 244 -16.98 -5.63 4.26
CA SER A 244 -18.20 -6.44 4.32
C SER A 244 -19.37 -5.65 4.93
N GLU A 245 -20.58 -6.20 4.82
CA GLU A 245 -21.80 -5.63 5.40
C GLU A 245 -22.00 -4.13 5.17
N TYR A 246 -21.68 -3.67 3.96
CA TYR A 246 -21.66 -2.26 3.57
C TYR A 246 -22.91 -1.50 4.03
N TRP A 247 -22.65 -0.40 4.75
CA TRP A 247 -23.66 0.55 5.24
C TRP A 247 -24.64 0.03 6.31
N GLN A 248 -24.55 -1.24 6.71
CA GLN A 248 -25.45 -1.82 7.73
C GLN A 248 -25.25 -1.20 9.12
N ILE A 249 -24.10 -0.64 9.42
CA ILE A 249 -23.85 0.07 10.68
C ILE A 249 -24.91 1.14 10.97
N PHE A 250 -25.49 1.77 9.91
CA PHE A 250 -26.52 2.78 10.06
C PHE A 250 -27.82 2.24 10.72
N ASP A 251 -28.09 0.93 10.63
CA ASP A 251 -29.22 0.33 11.35
C ASP A 251 -29.00 0.27 12.86
N SER A 252 -27.75 0.18 13.29
CA SER A 252 -27.36 0.21 14.69
C SER A 252 -27.28 1.65 15.22
N LEU A 253 -26.75 2.58 14.44
CA LEU A 253 -26.66 3.99 14.82
C LEU A 253 -28.04 4.63 14.96
N GLU A 254 -28.98 4.33 14.06
CA GLU A 254 -30.36 4.84 14.13
C GLU A 254 -31.08 4.42 15.43
N LYS A 255 -30.81 3.20 15.91
CA LYS A 255 -31.40 2.63 17.14
C LYS A 255 -30.73 3.15 18.42
N ASN A 256 -29.53 3.72 18.34
CA ASN A 256 -28.75 4.12 19.50
C ASN A 256 -28.09 5.50 19.29
N ARG A 257 -28.73 6.54 19.82
CA ARG A 257 -28.27 7.92 19.69
C ARG A 257 -26.88 8.20 20.32
N ASP A 258 -26.50 7.45 21.36
CA ASP A 258 -25.19 7.63 21.97
C ASP A 258 -24.09 7.09 21.06
N LEU A 259 -24.30 5.93 20.45
CA LEU A 259 -23.39 5.41 19.43
C LEU A 259 -23.35 6.33 18.22
N ASP A 260 -24.50 6.86 17.79
CA ASP A 260 -24.53 7.79 16.67
C ASP A 260 -23.70 9.05 16.93
N ARG A 261 -23.69 9.58 18.16
CA ARG A 261 -22.83 10.71 18.52
C ARG A 261 -21.35 10.37 18.60
N LEU A 262 -21.01 9.13 19.00
CA LEU A 262 -19.62 8.69 19.14
C LEU A 262 -18.95 8.46 17.80
N ILE A 263 -19.66 7.93 16.79
CA ILE A 263 -19.15 7.67 15.47
C ILE A 263 -19.23 8.93 14.62
N GLY A 264 -18.11 9.58 14.39
CA GLY A 264 -17.99 10.83 13.64
C GLY A 264 -18.07 10.67 12.12
N ALA A 265 -17.62 9.54 11.60
CA ALA A 265 -17.65 9.20 10.17
C ALA A 265 -17.87 7.69 9.98
N VAL A 266 -18.42 7.31 8.82
CA VAL A 266 -18.61 5.91 8.45
C VAL A 266 -17.74 5.61 7.23
N GLY A 267 -16.79 4.69 7.38
CA GLY A 267 -15.83 4.32 6.36
C GLY A 267 -15.88 2.85 6.02
N TYR A 268 -15.70 2.55 4.72
CA TYR A 268 -15.61 1.20 4.18
C TYR A 268 -14.47 1.11 3.17
N HIS A 269 -13.95 -0.11 3.02
CA HIS A 269 -12.93 -0.44 2.04
C HIS A 269 -13.56 -0.87 0.72
N TYR A 270 -12.88 -0.59 -0.38
CA TYR A 270 -13.23 -1.08 -1.73
C TYR A 270 -14.71 -0.93 -2.08
N VAL A 271 -15.27 0.25 -1.80
CA VAL A 271 -16.69 0.56 -2.03
C VAL A 271 -17.10 0.36 -3.49
N ASP A 272 -16.18 0.50 -4.42
CA ASP A 272 -16.40 0.23 -5.84
C ASP A 272 -15.94 -1.17 -6.31
N GLY A 273 -15.49 -2.03 -5.40
CA GLY A 273 -14.88 -3.31 -5.70
C GLY A 273 -13.37 -3.19 -5.87
N ARG A 274 -12.68 -4.35 -5.90
CA ARG A 274 -11.21 -4.40 -5.97
C ARG A 274 -10.68 -4.36 -7.40
N GLU A 275 -11.54 -4.46 -8.41
CA GLU A 275 -11.10 -4.71 -9.77
C GLU A 275 -11.54 -3.62 -10.75
N PRO A 276 -10.62 -3.10 -11.58
CA PRO A 276 -10.90 -1.99 -12.50
C PRO A 276 -12.04 -2.22 -13.47
N TRP A 277 -12.33 -3.47 -13.88
CA TRP A 277 -13.45 -3.77 -14.77
C TRP A 277 -14.81 -3.64 -14.10
N GLN A 278 -14.87 -3.47 -12.79
CA GLN A 278 -16.10 -3.26 -12.04
C GLN A 278 -16.58 -1.79 -12.11
N ILE A 279 -15.80 -0.89 -12.73
CA ILE A 279 -16.13 0.55 -12.77
C ILE A 279 -17.53 0.84 -13.31
N ASP A 280 -17.99 0.05 -14.26
CA ASP A 280 -19.32 0.20 -14.88
C ASP A 280 -20.37 -0.76 -14.28
N GLN A 281 -19.96 -1.64 -13.38
CA GLN A 281 -20.87 -2.59 -12.75
C GLN A 281 -21.57 -1.94 -11.54
N LYS A 282 -22.83 -2.31 -11.34
CA LYS A 282 -23.52 -2.01 -10.09
C LYS A 282 -23.00 -2.96 -9.03
N ALA A 283 -22.02 -2.51 -8.27
CA ALA A 283 -21.59 -3.25 -7.09
C ALA A 283 -22.72 -3.19 -6.06
N GLY A 284 -23.04 -4.27 -5.39
CA GLY A 284 -23.99 -4.28 -4.25
C GLY A 284 -23.48 -3.50 -3.02
N ARG A 285 -22.52 -2.61 -3.21
CA ARG A 285 -21.79 -1.81 -2.22
C ARG A 285 -22.20 -0.34 -2.25
N ASP A 286 -23.08 0.06 -3.18
CA ASP A 286 -23.55 1.44 -3.29
C ASP A 286 -24.12 1.94 -1.95
N ALA A 287 -23.83 3.18 -1.59
CA ALA A 287 -24.34 3.78 -0.37
C ALA A 287 -25.87 3.75 -0.37
N THR A 288 -26.44 3.24 0.70
CA THR A 288 -27.89 3.19 0.87
C THR A 288 -28.46 4.59 0.99
N GLU A 289 -29.76 4.74 0.70
CA GLU A 289 -30.47 6.01 0.89
C GLU A 289 -30.38 6.48 2.35
N LYS A 290 -30.41 5.54 3.31
CA LYS A 290 -30.22 5.81 4.73
C LYS A 290 -28.82 6.42 5.00
N ALA A 291 -27.76 5.83 4.42
CA ALA A 291 -26.41 6.36 4.55
C ALA A 291 -26.28 7.77 3.95
N ARG A 292 -26.81 7.97 2.74
CA ARG A 292 -26.79 9.29 2.10
C ARG A 292 -27.54 10.37 2.88
N ARG A 293 -28.66 10.02 3.51
CA ARG A 293 -29.48 10.95 4.33
C ARG A 293 -29.00 11.13 5.76
N SER A 294 -28.11 10.29 6.26
CA SER A 294 -27.65 10.35 7.65
C SER A 294 -26.98 11.68 8.05
N GLY A 295 -26.49 12.44 7.06
CA GLY A 295 -25.68 13.64 7.31
C GLY A 295 -24.25 13.36 7.79
N LYS A 296 -23.90 12.09 8.09
CA LYS A 296 -22.52 11.71 8.46
C LYS A 296 -21.61 11.72 7.24
N PRO A 297 -20.33 12.08 7.41
CA PRO A 297 -19.29 11.83 6.43
C PRO A 297 -19.26 10.35 6.05
N LEU A 298 -19.23 10.07 4.73
CA LEU A 298 -19.06 8.74 4.17
C LEU A 298 -17.68 8.68 3.54
N TRP A 299 -16.90 7.69 3.92
CA TRP A 299 -15.52 7.55 3.52
C TRP A 299 -15.26 6.27 2.73
N ALA A 300 -14.46 6.36 1.68
CA ALA A 300 -13.73 5.24 1.13
C ALA A 300 -12.39 5.20 1.87
N SER A 301 -12.39 4.53 3.01
CA SER A 301 -11.33 4.58 4.00
C SER A 301 -10.14 3.67 3.68
N GLU A 302 -10.27 2.84 2.65
CA GLU A 302 -9.20 2.20 1.90
C GLU A 302 -9.72 1.82 0.52
N GLU A 303 -9.01 2.21 -0.51
CA GLU A 303 -9.37 1.95 -1.91
C GLU A 303 -8.13 1.76 -2.77
N TRP A 304 -8.32 1.19 -3.97
CA TRP A 304 -7.36 1.20 -5.06
C TRP A 304 -6.00 0.60 -4.70
N SER A 305 -5.88 -0.70 -4.75
CA SER A 305 -4.63 -1.45 -4.61
C SER A 305 -4.04 -1.85 -5.98
N GLN A 306 -3.90 -0.87 -6.90
CA GLN A 306 -3.41 -1.09 -8.25
C GLN A 306 -2.04 -0.45 -8.47
N SER A 307 -1.36 -0.81 -9.57
CA SER A 307 -0.08 -0.21 -9.94
C SER A 307 -0.23 1.23 -10.39
N GLY A 308 0.36 2.14 -9.64
CA GLY A 308 0.44 3.57 -9.99
C GLY A 308 1.35 3.88 -11.16
N GLY A 309 2.20 2.93 -11.56
CA GLY A 309 3.16 3.06 -12.66
C GLY A 309 2.55 3.03 -14.05
N ARG A 310 1.26 2.69 -14.17
CA ARG A 310 0.55 2.58 -15.45
C ARG A 310 -0.48 3.70 -15.61
N TRP A 311 -0.78 4.06 -16.86
CA TRP A 311 -1.96 4.83 -17.23
C TRP A 311 -3.12 3.87 -17.55
N GLY A 312 -4.30 4.41 -17.94
CA GLY A 312 -5.43 3.61 -18.43
C GLY A 312 -6.26 2.95 -17.33
N ASP A 313 -7.05 1.93 -17.75
CA ASP A 313 -8.09 1.30 -16.93
C ASP A 313 -7.56 0.43 -15.77
N LYS A 314 -6.26 0.19 -15.69
CA LYS A 314 -5.60 -0.56 -14.60
C LYS A 314 -4.52 0.25 -13.91
N GLY A 315 -4.66 1.57 -13.87
CA GLY A 315 -3.66 2.44 -13.32
C GLY A 315 -4.20 3.82 -12.94
N ALA A 316 -3.43 4.85 -13.18
CA ALA A 316 -3.69 6.22 -12.73
C ALA A 316 -4.98 6.84 -13.29
N LEU A 317 -5.37 6.53 -14.53
CA LEU A 317 -6.63 7.00 -15.09
C LEU A 317 -7.84 6.40 -14.36
N TYR A 318 -7.78 5.09 -14.04
CA TYR A 318 -8.82 4.45 -13.24
C TYR A 318 -8.94 5.09 -11.85
N LEU A 319 -7.82 5.41 -11.21
CA LEU A 319 -7.81 6.11 -9.93
C LEU A 319 -8.57 7.44 -10.00
N ALA A 320 -8.32 8.25 -11.03
CA ALA A 320 -9.04 9.52 -11.23
C ALA A 320 -10.55 9.31 -11.47
N ARG A 321 -10.92 8.28 -12.25
CA ARG A 321 -12.32 7.89 -12.46
C ARG A 321 -12.99 7.51 -11.15
N LEU A 322 -12.30 6.73 -10.33
CA LEU A 322 -12.80 6.24 -9.05
C LEU A 322 -13.08 7.38 -8.08
N MET A 323 -12.16 8.34 -7.94
CA MET A 323 -12.34 9.51 -7.07
C MET A 323 -13.61 10.31 -7.46
N ASN A 324 -13.83 10.59 -8.74
CA ASN A 324 -15.05 11.29 -9.19
C ASN A 324 -16.31 10.45 -8.98
N LYS A 325 -16.26 9.15 -9.32
CA LYS A 325 -17.40 8.24 -9.24
C LYS A 325 -17.91 8.10 -7.81
N LEU A 326 -17.02 7.90 -6.86
CA LEU A 326 -17.41 7.64 -5.47
C LEU A 326 -18.16 8.83 -4.87
N TYR A 327 -17.76 10.07 -5.15
CA TYR A 327 -18.58 11.21 -4.73
C TYR A 327 -19.91 11.27 -5.50
N THR A 328 -19.86 11.20 -6.81
CA THR A 328 -21.04 11.41 -7.66
C THR A 328 -22.13 10.39 -7.37
N ARG A 329 -21.76 9.11 -7.19
CA ARG A 329 -22.69 8.01 -6.91
C ARG A 329 -23.11 7.93 -5.45
N ASP A 330 -22.13 7.96 -4.54
CA ASP A 330 -22.31 7.58 -3.14
C ASP A 330 -22.16 8.73 -2.15
N ARG A 331 -21.75 9.92 -2.61
CA ARG A 331 -21.48 11.08 -1.75
C ARG A 331 -20.31 10.83 -0.77
N ILE A 332 -19.31 10.04 -1.21
CA ILE A 332 -18.06 9.82 -0.47
C ILE A 332 -17.28 11.12 -0.41
N THR A 333 -16.93 11.55 0.78
CA THR A 333 -16.30 12.87 1.04
C THR A 333 -14.81 12.80 1.30
N LYS A 334 -14.31 11.61 1.67
CA LYS A 334 -12.89 11.29 1.83
C LYS A 334 -12.56 10.01 1.09
N PHE A 335 -11.39 10.00 0.45
CA PHE A 335 -10.88 8.87 -0.29
C PHE A 335 -9.42 8.60 0.10
N GLU A 336 -9.08 7.37 0.49
CA GLU A 336 -7.74 6.95 0.86
C GLU A 336 -7.30 5.76 0.01
N ILE A 337 -6.13 5.89 -0.64
CA ILE A 337 -5.54 4.78 -1.39
C ILE A 337 -4.67 3.90 -0.50
N TRP A 338 -4.65 2.61 -0.71
CA TRP A 338 -3.60 1.73 -0.25
C TRP A 338 -2.67 1.40 -1.42
N CYS A 339 -1.38 1.79 -1.40
CA CYS A 339 -0.67 2.54 -0.37
C CYS A 339 -0.10 3.87 -0.93
N PRO A 340 0.48 4.76 -0.11
CA PRO A 340 1.07 6.00 -0.61
C PRO A 340 2.29 5.73 -1.48
N ILE A 341 3.05 4.69 -1.18
CA ILE A 341 4.30 4.34 -1.83
C ILE A 341 4.57 2.85 -1.70
N ASP A 342 5.03 2.25 -2.78
CA ASP A 342 5.64 0.93 -2.79
C ASP A 342 7.12 1.08 -2.37
N SER A 343 7.39 0.87 -1.08
CA SER A 343 8.74 0.93 -0.50
C SER A 343 9.05 -0.36 0.26
N ILE A 344 8.97 -1.47 -0.46
CA ILE A 344 9.22 -2.85 -0.03
C ILE A 344 10.05 -3.56 -1.10
N TYR A 345 10.48 -4.77 -0.83
CA TYR A 345 11.12 -5.62 -1.84
C TYR A 345 10.11 -6.12 -2.89
N ASP A 346 10.42 -5.98 -4.17
CA ASP A 346 9.55 -6.36 -5.32
C ASP A 346 8.98 -7.78 -5.28
N GLN A 347 9.62 -8.71 -4.54
CA GLN A 347 9.20 -10.12 -4.47
C GLN A 347 8.18 -10.36 -3.36
N ILE A 348 7.94 -9.36 -2.53
CA ILE A 348 6.87 -9.44 -1.55
C ILE A 348 5.55 -9.24 -2.30
N ILE A 349 4.54 -9.96 -1.87
CA ILE A 349 3.21 -9.83 -2.45
C ILE A 349 2.74 -8.37 -2.41
N TRP A 350 2.07 -7.93 -3.48
CA TRP A 350 1.63 -6.55 -3.67
C TRP A 350 2.77 -5.52 -3.86
N GLY A 351 4.01 -5.92 -4.09
CA GLY A 351 5.01 -5.04 -4.69
C GLY A 351 4.48 -4.53 -6.03
N ASP A 352 4.67 -3.28 -6.39
CA ASP A 352 4.12 -2.51 -7.50
C ASP A 352 2.76 -1.81 -7.23
N THR A 353 2.29 -1.82 -5.98
CA THR A 353 1.08 -1.10 -5.56
C THR A 353 1.41 0.30 -5.06
N GLY A 354 0.51 1.27 -5.25
CA GLY A 354 0.68 2.61 -4.68
C GLY A 354 0.89 3.73 -5.68
N ALA A 355 1.13 4.95 -5.15
CA ALA A 355 1.24 6.16 -5.97
C ALA A 355 2.64 6.36 -6.57
N MET A 356 3.70 5.85 -5.94
CA MET A 356 5.08 5.88 -6.43
C MET A 356 5.89 4.71 -5.88
N GLN A 357 7.11 4.50 -6.39
CA GLN A 357 8.00 3.41 -5.98
C GLN A 357 9.31 3.92 -5.39
N ALA A 358 9.74 3.31 -4.27
CA ALA A 358 11.02 3.55 -3.62
C ALA A 358 11.48 2.28 -2.89
N ASP A 359 12.00 1.31 -3.63
CA ASP A 359 12.33 -0.04 -3.20
C ASP A 359 13.83 -0.36 -3.16
N THR A 360 14.68 0.62 -3.45
CA THR A 360 16.14 0.45 -3.54
C THR A 360 16.92 1.53 -2.76
N PRO A 361 16.75 1.59 -1.42
CA PRO A 361 17.36 2.61 -0.59
C PRO A 361 18.89 2.64 -0.65
N TRP A 362 19.56 1.50 -0.88
CA TRP A 362 21.02 1.42 -1.00
C TRP A 362 21.60 2.23 -2.16
N CYS A 363 20.82 2.58 -3.18
CA CYS A 363 21.25 3.44 -4.28
C CYS A 363 20.47 4.76 -4.36
N GLY A 364 19.44 4.94 -3.55
CA GLY A 364 18.61 6.13 -3.52
C GLY A 364 17.69 6.29 -4.75
N HIS A 365 17.51 5.24 -5.58
CA HIS A 365 16.62 5.31 -6.73
C HIS A 365 15.15 5.31 -6.30
N TYR A 366 14.33 6.12 -6.94
CA TYR A 366 12.87 6.13 -6.79
C TYR A 366 12.20 6.50 -8.11
N THR A 367 10.94 6.17 -8.25
CA THR A 367 10.14 6.49 -9.45
C THR A 367 8.84 7.19 -9.04
N VAL A 368 8.63 8.37 -9.61
CA VAL A 368 7.36 9.10 -9.47
C VAL A 368 6.41 8.57 -10.55
N TRP A 369 5.38 7.89 -10.13
CA TRP A 369 4.43 7.25 -11.03
C TRP A 369 3.30 8.19 -11.49
N PRO A 370 2.61 7.88 -12.61
CA PRO A 370 1.45 8.65 -13.09
C PRO A 370 0.34 8.86 -12.04
N ALA A 371 0.19 7.94 -11.09
CA ALA A 371 -0.80 8.04 -10.02
C ALA A 371 -0.61 9.29 -9.14
N VAL A 372 0.64 9.70 -8.88
CA VAL A 372 0.93 10.97 -8.17
C VAL A 372 0.22 12.15 -8.86
N TRP A 373 0.23 12.17 -10.18
CA TRP A 373 -0.32 13.26 -10.96
C TRP A 373 -1.83 13.16 -11.14
N ALA A 374 -2.39 11.94 -11.18
CA ALA A 374 -3.83 11.73 -11.14
C ALA A 374 -4.44 12.25 -9.82
N ILE A 375 -3.78 11.97 -8.69
CA ILE A 375 -4.17 12.50 -7.37
C ILE A 375 -4.05 14.02 -7.34
N ALA A 376 -2.96 14.58 -7.89
CA ALA A 376 -2.71 16.00 -7.94
C ALA A 376 -3.83 16.80 -8.64
N HIS A 377 -4.56 16.21 -9.59
CA HIS A 377 -5.72 16.83 -10.24
C HIS A 377 -6.88 17.14 -9.29
N THR A 378 -6.87 16.59 -8.09
CA THR A 378 -7.83 16.94 -7.03
C THR A 378 -7.16 17.68 -5.89
N THR A 379 -6.08 17.15 -5.32
CA THR A 379 -5.46 17.66 -4.10
C THR A 379 -4.79 19.03 -4.25
N GLN A 380 -4.30 19.37 -5.44
CA GLN A 380 -3.74 20.69 -5.68
C GLN A 380 -4.80 21.76 -6.02
N PHE A 381 -6.06 21.37 -6.23
CA PHE A 381 -7.12 22.23 -6.73
C PHE A 381 -8.32 22.35 -5.79
N ALA A 382 -8.38 21.53 -4.75
CA ALA A 382 -9.38 21.60 -3.70
C ALA A 382 -8.74 21.27 -2.35
N GLU A 383 -9.14 21.99 -1.32
CA GLU A 383 -8.67 21.78 0.05
C GLU A 383 -9.79 21.19 0.93
N PRO A 384 -9.49 20.41 1.95
CA PRO A 384 -10.49 20.00 2.94
C PRO A 384 -11.28 21.19 3.47
N GLY A 385 -12.61 21.07 3.49
CA GLY A 385 -13.52 22.16 3.81
C GLY A 385 -14.14 22.84 2.59
N TRP A 386 -13.66 22.59 1.37
CA TRP A 386 -14.38 22.96 0.16
C TRP A 386 -15.69 22.20 0.06
N VAL A 387 -16.62 22.71 -0.74
CA VAL A 387 -17.97 22.15 -0.90
C VAL A 387 -18.17 21.71 -2.33
N TYR A 388 -18.64 20.48 -2.52
CA TYR A 388 -19.04 20.00 -3.83
C TYR A 388 -20.23 20.82 -4.35
N LEU A 389 -20.33 20.91 -5.67
CA LEU A 389 -21.48 21.47 -6.38
C LEU A 389 -22.24 20.30 -7.01
N ASP A 390 -23.28 19.81 -6.33
CA ASP A 390 -23.95 18.55 -6.68
C ASP A 390 -24.52 18.53 -8.10
N ASN A 391 -25.05 19.67 -8.58
CA ASN A 391 -25.55 19.80 -9.94
C ASN A 391 -24.46 19.79 -11.03
N ALA A 392 -23.20 19.97 -10.63
CA ALA A 392 -22.02 19.94 -11.48
C ALA A 392 -21.14 18.69 -11.21
N CYS A 393 -21.71 17.65 -10.61
CA CYS A 393 -21.09 16.35 -10.41
C CYS A 393 -21.89 15.29 -11.15
N GLY A 394 -21.29 14.58 -12.12
CA GLY A 394 -22.02 13.64 -12.95
C GLY A 394 -21.16 12.83 -13.90
N GLN A 395 -21.83 12.04 -14.72
CA GLN A 395 -21.22 11.31 -15.82
C GLN A 395 -21.25 12.17 -17.10
N LEU A 396 -20.23 12.02 -17.96
CA LEU A 396 -20.25 12.60 -19.30
C LEU A 396 -21.18 11.80 -20.24
N ASP A 397 -21.20 10.49 -20.05
CA ASP A 397 -22.13 9.55 -20.66
C ASP A 397 -22.93 8.85 -19.55
N PRO A 398 -24.29 8.93 -19.53
CA PRO A 398 -25.10 8.33 -18.47
C PRO A 398 -25.02 6.79 -18.41
N THR A 399 -24.44 6.14 -19.41
CA THR A 399 -24.36 4.68 -19.50
C THR A 399 -23.06 4.11 -18.94
N THR A 400 -22.03 4.96 -18.71
CA THR A 400 -20.71 4.50 -18.30
C THR A 400 -20.03 5.47 -17.33
N TRP A 401 -19.25 4.96 -16.40
CA TRP A 401 -18.38 5.74 -15.52
C TRP A 401 -16.98 6.05 -16.11
N ARG A 402 -16.74 5.68 -17.36
CA ARG A 402 -15.49 6.00 -18.05
C ARG A 402 -15.25 7.49 -18.23
N GLY A 403 -16.34 8.27 -18.36
CA GLY A 403 -16.30 9.73 -18.38
C GLY A 403 -17.14 10.33 -17.27
N SER A 404 -16.56 11.21 -16.46
CA SER A 404 -17.24 11.82 -15.32
C SER A 404 -16.64 13.19 -14.97
N HIS A 405 -17.38 13.97 -14.20
CA HIS A 405 -16.93 15.24 -13.67
C HIS A 405 -17.37 15.44 -12.22
N ALA A 406 -16.52 16.11 -11.45
CA ALA A 406 -16.81 16.58 -10.10
C ALA A 406 -16.38 18.04 -9.97
N ALA A 407 -17.23 18.87 -9.39
CA ALA A 407 -16.95 20.29 -9.19
C ALA A 407 -17.00 20.65 -7.71
N LEU A 408 -16.06 21.50 -7.29
CA LEU A 408 -15.92 21.98 -5.93
C LEU A 408 -15.74 23.48 -5.90
N ARG A 409 -16.17 24.11 -4.80
CA ARG A 409 -15.92 25.52 -4.52
C ARG A 409 -15.38 25.74 -3.10
N ASP A 410 -14.55 26.76 -2.96
CA ASP A 410 -14.24 27.33 -1.65
C ASP A 410 -15.43 28.19 -1.18
N PRO A 411 -16.08 27.85 -0.05
CA PRO A 411 -17.19 28.64 0.44
C PRO A 411 -16.80 30.04 0.93
N LYS A 412 -15.50 30.31 1.14
CA LYS A 412 -15.00 31.58 1.69
C LYS A 412 -14.59 32.55 0.58
N THR A 413 -13.89 32.07 -0.45
CA THR A 413 -13.31 32.91 -1.50
C THR A 413 -14.13 32.92 -2.79
N GLY A 414 -15.01 31.93 -2.98
CA GLY A 414 -15.72 31.68 -4.22
C GLY A 414 -14.83 31.06 -5.32
N ASP A 415 -13.59 30.69 -5.01
CA ASP A 415 -12.76 29.90 -5.91
C ASP A 415 -13.42 28.57 -6.21
N TRP A 416 -13.18 28.04 -7.41
CA TRP A 416 -13.80 26.81 -7.88
C TRP A 416 -12.85 25.96 -8.71
N SER A 417 -13.10 24.65 -8.75
CA SER A 417 -12.41 23.69 -9.58
C SER A 417 -13.35 22.65 -10.13
N VAL A 418 -13.14 22.21 -11.36
CA VAL A 418 -13.86 21.11 -12.01
C VAL A 418 -12.84 20.09 -12.48
N ILE A 419 -12.93 18.88 -11.96
CA ILE A 419 -12.10 17.74 -12.35
C ILE A 419 -12.94 16.89 -13.34
N ILE A 420 -12.44 16.74 -14.57
CA ILE A 420 -13.10 15.96 -15.62
C ILE A 420 -12.20 14.79 -15.99
N VAL A 421 -12.75 13.59 -15.99
CA VAL A 421 -12.09 12.40 -16.52
C VAL A 421 -12.84 11.95 -17.77
N THR A 422 -12.13 11.69 -18.86
CA THR A 422 -12.73 11.29 -20.14
C THR A 422 -12.49 9.82 -20.42
N GLY A 423 -13.45 9.15 -21.05
CA GLY A 423 -13.27 7.84 -21.70
C GLY A 423 -13.15 7.98 -23.21
N GLU A 424 -13.86 8.94 -23.76
CA GLU A 424 -13.94 9.19 -25.19
C GLU A 424 -13.70 10.67 -25.51
N ARG A 425 -13.44 10.98 -26.77
CA ARG A 425 -13.39 12.37 -27.23
C ARG A 425 -14.75 13.03 -27.07
N GLY A 426 -14.80 14.23 -26.52
CA GLY A 426 -16.04 14.93 -26.29
C GLY A 426 -15.87 16.45 -26.31
N ARG A 427 -17.02 17.16 -26.21
CA ARG A 427 -17.05 18.62 -26.04
C ARG A 427 -17.81 18.93 -24.75
N VAL A 428 -17.25 19.84 -23.95
CA VAL A 428 -17.89 20.32 -22.73
C VAL A 428 -18.05 21.83 -22.76
N GLN A 429 -19.15 22.30 -22.17
CA GLN A 429 -19.36 23.69 -21.85
C GLN A 429 -19.44 23.85 -20.34
N ILE A 430 -18.51 24.58 -19.73
CA ILE A 430 -18.56 24.92 -18.31
C ILE A 430 -19.14 26.31 -18.18
N ARG A 431 -20.29 26.44 -17.50
CA ARG A 431 -20.94 27.70 -17.16
C ARG A 431 -20.71 28.03 -15.70
N VAL A 432 -20.12 29.19 -15.44
CA VAL A 432 -19.81 29.67 -14.06
C VAL A 432 -21.01 30.48 -13.57
N GLY A 433 -21.60 30.07 -12.46
CA GLY A 433 -22.73 30.75 -11.82
C GLY A 433 -22.34 31.98 -11.04
N SER A 434 -23.32 32.84 -10.78
CA SER A 434 -23.13 34.05 -9.96
C SER A 434 -22.67 33.69 -8.54
N GLY A 435 -21.72 34.45 -8.02
CA GLY A 435 -21.14 34.22 -6.68
C GLY A 435 -19.90 33.30 -6.68
N LEU A 436 -19.52 32.76 -7.83
CA LEU A 436 -18.21 32.15 -8.03
C LEU A 436 -17.23 33.16 -8.63
N LYS A 437 -15.94 32.96 -8.38
CA LYS A 437 -14.90 33.86 -8.84
C LYS A 437 -14.85 33.93 -10.36
N ASP A 438 -14.93 35.13 -10.90
CA ASP A 438 -14.74 35.43 -12.31
C ASP A 438 -13.27 35.62 -12.63
N GLY A 439 -12.88 35.43 -13.90
CA GLY A 439 -11.51 35.67 -14.36
C GLY A 439 -11.01 34.57 -15.31
N PRO A 440 -9.68 34.54 -15.53
CA PRO A 440 -9.09 33.48 -16.33
C PRO A 440 -9.27 32.10 -15.69
N VAL A 441 -9.64 31.13 -16.51
CA VAL A 441 -9.72 29.74 -16.13
C VAL A 441 -8.40 29.05 -16.44
N HIS A 442 -7.73 28.55 -15.43
CA HIS A 442 -6.49 27.79 -15.58
C HIS A 442 -6.81 26.34 -15.88
N VAL A 443 -6.10 25.77 -16.85
CA VAL A 443 -6.36 24.42 -17.37
C VAL A 443 -5.15 23.53 -17.13
N TRP A 444 -5.37 22.38 -16.58
CA TRP A 444 -4.36 21.34 -16.38
C TRP A 444 -4.83 20.04 -17.02
N LYS A 445 -3.89 19.29 -17.63
CA LYS A 445 -4.19 18.05 -18.37
C LYS A 445 -3.21 16.96 -18.03
N SER A 446 -3.73 15.73 -17.95
CA SER A 446 -2.93 14.50 -17.96
C SER A 446 -3.47 13.52 -19.01
N THR A 447 -2.54 12.90 -19.73
CA THR A 447 -2.76 11.76 -20.63
C THR A 447 -1.65 10.74 -20.40
N GLU A 448 -1.66 9.61 -21.08
CA GLU A 448 -0.58 8.63 -21.02
C GLU A 448 0.79 9.24 -21.39
N ALA A 449 0.81 10.09 -22.42
CA ALA A 449 2.04 10.72 -22.93
C ALA A 449 2.54 11.87 -22.06
N GLU A 450 1.66 12.58 -21.38
CA GLU A 450 2.00 13.76 -20.61
C GLU A 450 1.13 13.87 -19.36
N GLN A 451 1.73 13.89 -18.18
CA GLN A 451 1.00 14.05 -16.93
C GLN A 451 1.18 15.44 -16.35
N PHE A 452 0.09 15.98 -15.78
CA PHE A 452 0.01 17.21 -15.01
C PHE A 452 0.66 18.40 -15.71
N ALA A 453 0.25 18.63 -16.96
CA ALA A 453 0.74 19.75 -17.80
C ALA A 453 -0.23 20.91 -17.76
N GLN A 454 0.30 22.09 -17.42
CA GLN A 454 -0.46 23.34 -17.51
C GLN A 454 -0.69 23.70 -18.97
N GLN A 455 -1.95 23.92 -19.33
CA GLN A 455 -2.36 24.38 -20.65
C GLN A 455 -2.54 25.90 -20.65
N PRO A 456 -2.64 26.54 -21.81
CA PRO A 456 -3.01 27.97 -21.88
C PRO A 456 -4.31 28.25 -21.15
N SER A 457 -4.33 29.31 -20.35
CA SER A 457 -5.54 29.77 -19.65
C SER A 457 -6.60 30.26 -20.65
N VAL A 458 -7.87 30.03 -20.33
CA VAL A 458 -9.00 30.41 -21.18
C VAL A 458 -9.85 31.47 -20.49
N GLY A 459 -10.23 32.51 -21.23
CA GLY A 459 -11.13 33.54 -20.71
C GLY A 459 -12.60 33.10 -20.79
N LEU A 460 -13.39 33.48 -19.80
CA LEU A 460 -14.84 33.31 -19.84
C LEU A 460 -15.47 34.20 -20.93
N ARG A 461 -16.34 33.63 -21.74
CA ARG A 461 -17.18 34.36 -22.70
C ARG A 461 -18.64 34.22 -22.26
N ASN A 462 -19.27 35.32 -21.89
CA ASN A 462 -20.62 35.32 -21.30
C ASN A 462 -20.77 34.31 -20.15
N GLY A 463 -19.77 34.26 -19.24
CA GLY A 463 -19.75 33.39 -18.10
C GLY A 463 -19.54 31.90 -18.43
N SER A 464 -19.08 31.56 -19.64
CA SER A 464 -18.86 30.17 -20.05
C SER A 464 -17.55 29.97 -20.79
N ILE A 465 -17.04 28.74 -20.75
CA ILE A 465 -15.98 28.25 -21.65
C ILE A 465 -16.47 26.97 -22.36
N GLU A 466 -15.99 26.77 -23.57
CA GLU A 466 -16.27 25.56 -24.36
C GLU A 466 -14.95 24.98 -24.85
N LEU A 467 -14.79 23.65 -24.69
CA LEU A 467 -13.53 22.96 -24.97
C LEU A 467 -13.79 21.59 -25.57
N GLU A 468 -12.87 21.17 -26.45
CA GLU A 468 -12.76 19.79 -26.89
C GLU A 468 -11.82 19.02 -25.92
N LEU A 469 -12.24 17.83 -25.52
CA LEU A 469 -11.52 16.94 -24.62
C LEU A 469 -11.00 15.73 -25.39
N GLU A 470 -9.76 15.35 -25.12
CA GLU A 470 -9.15 14.12 -25.64
C GLU A 470 -9.70 12.89 -24.90
N PRO A 471 -9.68 11.70 -25.53
CA PRO A 471 -10.04 10.48 -24.82
C PRO A 471 -9.00 10.10 -23.79
N ASP A 472 -9.39 9.27 -22.81
CA ASP A 472 -8.54 8.71 -21.75
C ASP A 472 -7.61 9.74 -21.08
N ALA A 473 -8.18 10.90 -20.73
CA ALA A 473 -7.49 12.04 -20.17
C ALA A 473 -8.14 12.51 -18.85
N VAL A 474 -7.35 13.21 -18.04
CA VAL A 474 -7.82 13.94 -16.87
C VAL A 474 -7.57 15.42 -17.10
N TYR A 475 -8.60 16.22 -16.88
CA TYR A 475 -8.54 17.68 -16.94
C TYR A 475 -8.94 18.27 -15.60
N THR A 476 -8.29 19.37 -15.23
CA THR A 476 -8.79 20.25 -14.16
C THR A 476 -8.89 21.69 -14.67
N PHE A 477 -10.07 22.26 -14.52
CA PHE A 477 -10.39 23.66 -14.80
C PHE A 477 -10.59 24.38 -13.48
N THR A 478 -9.93 25.51 -13.28
CA THR A 478 -9.95 26.18 -11.98
C THR A 478 -9.77 27.69 -12.07
N SER A 479 -10.30 28.41 -11.09
CA SER A 479 -10.00 29.81 -10.83
C SER A 479 -8.74 29.99 -9.96
N THR A 480 -8.20 28.91 -9.39
CA THR A 480 -7.05 28.97 -8.46
C THR A 480 -5.70 28.96 -9.17
N THR A 481 -4.68 29.41 -8.48
CA THR A 481 -3.28 29.47 -8.96
C THR A 481 -2.32 28.83 -7.97
N GLY A 482 -1.06 28.68 -8.37
CA GLY A 482 0.02 28.17 -7.54
C GLY A 482 0.22 26.66 -7.61
N GLN A 483 -0.55 25.95 -8.44
CA GLN A 483 -0.32 24.54 -8.75
C GLN A 483 0.96 24.37 -9.56
N GLN A 484 1.66 23.25 -9.34
CA GLN A 484 2.87 22.97 -10.09
C GLN A 484 3.12 21.47 -10.21
N LYS A 485 3.71 21.06 -11.32
CA LYS A 485 4.37 19.78 -11.44
C LYS A 485 5.72 19.87 -10.78
N GLY A 486 5.81 19.46 -9.51
CA GLY A 486 7.05 19.47 -8.76
C GLY A 486 8.12 18.58 -9.38
N SER A 487 9.38 18.97 -9.22
CA SER A 487 10.51 18.19 -9.71
C SER A 487 11.74 18.41 -8.83
N HIS A 488 12.42 17.33 -8.49
CA HIS A 488 13.74 17.30 -7.85
C HIS A 488 14.84 16.84 -8.81
N GLY A 489 14.55 16.87 -10.12
CA GLY A 489 15.45 16.37 -11.16
C GLY A 489 15.39 14.85 -11.30
N LYS A 490 16.40 14.27 -11.94
CA LYS A 490 16.47 12.84 -12.22
C LYS A 490 17.00 12.09 -11.00
N PRO A 491 16.27 11.09 -10.47
CA PRO A 491 16.77 10.23 -9.40
C PRO A 491 18.04 9.49 -9.79
N PRO A 492 18.87 9.05 -8.84
CA PRO A 492 20.00 8.18 -9.10
C PRO A 492 19.59 6.93 -9.89
N PRO A 493 20.49 6.33 -10.70
CA PRO A 493 20.17 5.10 -11.41
C PRO A 493 19.95 3.93 -10.44
N ARG A 494 19.00 3.05 -10.78
CA ARG A 494 18.78 1.80 -10.03
C ARG A 494 20.03 0.93 -10.07
N LYS A 495 20.37 0.34 -8.92
CA LYS A 495 21.49 -0.59 -8.75
C LYS A 495 21.04 -1.82 -7.98
N PRO A 496 21.63 -3.00 -8.24
CA PRO A 496 21.38 -4.18 -7.42
C PRO A 496 21.78 -3.94 -5.97
N PHE A 497 21.26 -4.75 -5.08
CA PHE A 497 21.67 -4.73 -3.66
C PHE A 497 23.17 -5.04 -3.55
N PRO A 498 23.94 -4.33 -2.68
CA PRO A 498 25.37 -4.53 -2.57
C PRO A 498 25.72 -5.96 -2.15
N LEU A 499 26.73 -6.53 -2.83
CA LEU A 499 27.33 -7.80 -2.48
C LEU A 499 28.87 -7.66 -2.54
N PRO A 500 29.64 -7.98 -1.49
CA PRO A 500 29.21 -8.54 -0.22
C PRO A 500 28.41 -7.55 0.63
N PHE A 501 27.56 -8.11 1.50
CA PHE A 501 26.84 -7.39 2.54
C PHE A 501 27.27 -7.90 3.91
N ALA A 502 27.39 -7.00 4.87
CA ALA A 502 27.67 -7.35 6.27
C ALA A 502 27.00 -6.35 7.22
N ASP A 503 26.50 -6.82 8.34
CA ASP A 503 25.98 -6.01 9.43
C ASP A 503 26.34 -6.68 10.76
N ASP A 504 27.12 -5.97 11.59
CA ASP A 504 27.52 -6.35 12.94
C ASP A 504 26.68 -5.66 14.02
N PHE A 505 25.64 -4.93 13.61
CA PHE A 505 24.71 -4.19 14.45
C PHE A 505 25.31 -3.15 15.41
N GLU A 506 26.61 -2.95 15.46
CA GLU A 506 27.30 -2.05 16.40
C GLU A 506 27.00 -0.57 16.13
N SER A 507 26.62 -0.21 14.90
CA SER A 507 26.36 1.17 14.51
C SER A 507 24.97 1.69 14.91
N TYR A 508 24.05 0.82 15.37
CA TYR A 508 22.69 1.16 15.73
C TYR A 508 22.53 1.49 17.22
N ARG A 509 21.40 2.08 17.59
CA ARG A 509 20.99 2.20 18.99
C ARG A 509 20.09 1.03 19.37
N PRO A 510 20.13 0.57 20.61
CA PRO A 510 19.17 -0.43 21.08
C PRO A 510 17.73 0.01 20.86
N GLY A 511 16.94 -0.84 20.19
CA GLY A 511 15.58 -0.59 19.77
C GLY A 511 15.42 -0.09 18.34
N ASP A 512 16.50 0.20 17.63
CA ASP A 512 16.46 0.51 16.21
C ASP A 512 16.19 -0.77 15.39
N SER A 513 15.46 -0.67 14.27
CA SER A 513 15.41 -1.71 13.26
C SER A 513 16.63 -1.58 12.34
N PRO A 514 17.33 -2.67 12.00
CA PRO A 514 18.49 -2.59 11.12
C PRO A 514 18.10 -2.21 9.71
N ARG A 515 18.99 -1.53 8.98
CA ARG A 515 18.74 -1.08 7.61
C ARG A 515 18.56 -2.26 6.66
N TYR A 516 17.61 -2.12 5.75
CA TYR A 516 17.32 -3.10 4.70
C TYR A 516 16.71 -4.41 5.18
N PHE A 517 16.52 -4.60 6.48
CA PHE A 517 15.74 -5.73 6.98
C PHE A 517 14.25 -5.41 6.96
N SER A 518 13.45 -6.36 6.50
CA SER A 518 12.00 -6.24 6.37
C SER A 518 11.34 -7.40 7.11
N ASP A 519 10.83 -7.12 8.31
CA ASP A 519 10.15 -8.11 9.13
C ASP A 519 8.89 -8.58 8.41
N GLN A 520 8.75 -9.89 8.29
CA GLN A 520 7.56 -10.52 7.70
C GLN A 520 6.61 -11.07 8.76
N LYS A 521 7.14 -11.39 9.93
CA LYS A 521 6.43 -11.76 11.15
C LYS A 521 7.38 -11.62 12.33
N GLY A 522 6.87 -11.25 13.49
CA GLY A 522 7.70 -10.89 14.64
C GLY A 522 8.22 -9.46 14.52
N THR A 523 9.12 -9.12 15.38
CA THR A 523 9.86 -7.85 15.41
C THR A 523 11.29 -8.13 15.70
N PHE A 524 12.18 -7.69 14.82
CA PHE A 524 13.62 -7.82 14.95
C PHE A 524 14.21 -6.43 15.25
N GLU A 525 14.69 -6.24 16.48
CA GLU A 525 15.32 -4.99 16.89
C GLU A 525 16.72 -5.19 17.43
N VAL A 526 17.57 -4.19 17.26
CA VAL A 526 18.93 -4.19 17.84
C VAL A 526 18.82 -4.09 19.35
N CYS A 527 19.56 -4.92 20.06
CA CYS A 527 19.63 -4.91 21.51
C CYS A 527 21.06 -5.04 22.01
N ARG A 528 21.30 -4.68 23.28
CA ARG A 528 22.59 -4.93 23.93
C ARG A 528 22.70 -6.38 24.35
N TRP A 529 23.81 -6.98 24.00
CA TRP A 529 24.21 -8.29 24.52
C TRP A 529 24.85 -8.12 25.90
N PRO A 530 24.45 -8.89 26.94
CA PRO A 530 25.05 -8.77 28.27
C PRO A 530 26.56 -9.04 28.33
N GLY A 531 27.12 -9.78 27.38
CA GLY A 531 28.56 -10.06 27.24
C GLY A 531 29.36 -8.93 26.57
N GLY A 532 28.71 -7.87 26.12
CA GLY A 532 29.30 -6.71 25.42
C GLY A 532 28.92 -6.66 23.94
N GLY A 533 28.80 -5.43 23.39
CA GLY A 533 28.36 -5.21 22.00
C GLY A 533 26.87 -5.17 21.84
N GLN A 534 26.43 -5.14 20.56
CA GLN A 534 25.05 -5.13 20.14
C GLN A 534 24.77 -6.33 19.22
N CYS A 535 23.53 -6.76 19.17
CA CYS A 535 23.07 -7.86 18.34
C CYS A 535 21.62 -7.65 17.94
N LEU A 536 21.11 -8.41 17.01
CA LEU A 536 19.72 -8.41 16.59
C LEU A 536 18.91 -9.43 17.39
N ALA A 537 17.75 -9.07 17.92
CA ALA A 537 16.86 -9.94 18.68
C ALA A 537 15.47 -9.99 18.07
N GLN A 538 14.88 -11.16 17.95
CA GLN A 538 13.45 -11.31 17.80
C GLN A 538 12.80 -11.10 19.18
N ILE A 539 11.91 -10.10 19.32
CA ILE A 539 11.44 -9.62 20.63
C ILE A 539 9.97 -9.94 20.93
N VAL A 540 9.16 -10.35 19.97
CA VAL A 540 7.75 -10.73 20.18
C VAL A 540 7.69 -12.05 20.93
N PRO A 541 7.06 -12.13 22.13
CA PRO A 541 7.17 -13.31 22.99
C PRO A 541 6.20 -14.45 22.61
N ALA A 542 5.15 -14.17 21.84
CA ALA A 542 4.18 -15.14 21.39
C ALA A 542 3.35 -14.56 20.22
N GLN A 543 2.71 -15.46 19.46
CA GLN A 543 1.82 -15.07 18.37
C GLN A 543 0.63 -14.25 18.90
N GLY A 544 0.39 -13.12 18.28
CA GLY A 544 -0.72 -12.22 18.57
C GLY A 544 -2.04 -12.63 17.93
N ILE A 545 -3.01 -11.71 17.96
CA ILE A 545 -4.27 -11.85 17.24
C ILE A 545 -4.01 -11.46 15.78
N LEU A 546 -4.25 -12.38 14.87
CA LEU A 546 -3.92 -12.22 13.45
C LEU A 546 -4.99 -11.42 12.70
N TRP A 547 -4.57 -10.76 11.64
CA TRP A 547 -5.42 -10.31 10.55
C TRP A 547 -5.54 -11.44 9.52
N TYR A 548 -6.74 -11.91 9.21
CA TYR A 548 -7.01 -13.11 8.42
C TYR A 548 -6.22 -14.36 8.89
N GLY A 549 -6.13 -15.38 8.05
CA GLY A 549 -5.43 -16.63 8.38
C GLY A 549 -3.92 -16.44 8.56
N ASN A 550 -3.31 -17.34 9.33
CA ASN A 550 -1.88 -17.34 9.55
C ASN A 550 -1.14 -17.90 8.33
N TRP A 551 -0.61 -17.03 7.50
CA TRP A 551 0.17 -17.44 6.34
C TRP A 551 1.64 -17.74 6.66
N LEU A 552 2.12 -17.25 7.80
CA LEU A 552 3.52 -17.32 8.21
C LEU A 552 3.63 -18.04 9.54
N LEU A 553 4.38 -19.14 9.55
CA LEU A 553 4.43 -20.02 10.70
C LEU A 553 5.32 -19.51 11.83
N LYS A 554 6.39 -18.77 11.53
CA LYS A 554 7.29 -18.25 12.54
C LYS A 554 7.85 -16.87 12.21
N PRO A 555 8.31 -16.12 13.22
CA PRO A 555 8.99 -14.85 13.01
C PRO A 555 10.18 -14.96 12.06
N HIS A 556 10.25 -14.06 11.07
CA HIS A 556 11.39 -13.94 10.19
C HIS A 556 11.49 -12.55 9.56
N THR A 557 12.71 -12.18 9.20
CA THR A 557 13.05 -10.91 8.56
C THR A 557 13.85 -11.16 7.28
N LEU A 558 13.58 -10.37 6.25
CA LEU A 558 14.15 -10.50 4.91
C LEU A 558 15.16 -9.39 4.65
N PHE A 559 16.16 -9.69 3.81
CA PHE A 559 17.08 -8.69 3.28
C PHE A 559 17.76 -9.20 2.00
N GLY A 560 18.28 -8.27 1.18
CA GLY A 560 19.11 -8.62 0.04
C GLY A 560 18.46 -8.45 -1.32
N ASP A 561 18.95 -9.24 -2.29
CA ASP A 561 18.57 -9.13 -3.69
C ASP A 561 17.89 -10.43 -4.17
N PRO A 562 16.73 -10.33 -4.83
CA PRO A 562 16.04 -11.48 -5.42
C PRO A 562 16.84 -12.20 -6.51
N GLU A 563 17.85 -11.55 -7.06
CA GLU A 563 18.70 -12.11 -8.10
C GLU A 563 19.92 -12.84 -7.54
N TRP A 564 20.16 -12.86 -6.23
CA TRP A 564 21.25 -13.63 -5.63
C TRP A 564 21.11 -15.12 -5.93
N ARG A 565 22.18 -15.70 -6.47
CA ARG A 565 22.22 -17.11 -6.91
C ARG A 565 23.19 -17.93 -6.08
N ASP A 566 24.45 -17.74 -6.35
CA ASP A 566 25.56 -18.49 -5.76
C ASP A 566 26.25 -17.61 -4.72
N CYS A 567 25.95 -17.87 -3.46
CA CYS A 567 26.42 -17.07 -2.36
C CYS A 567 26.51 -17.88 -1.06
N THR A 568 27.23 -17.34 -0.08
CA THR A 568 27.16 -17.75 1.32
C THR A 568 26.24 -16.80 2.09
N ILE A 569 25.51 -17.34 3.06
CA ILE A 569 24.78 -16.60 4.09
C ILE A 569 25.29 -17.08 5.43
N GLU A 570 25.72 -16.15 6.28
CA GLU A 570 26.34 -16.44 7.58
C GLU A 570 25.71 -15.57 8.66
N ALA A 571 25.62 -16.10 9.86
CA ALA A 571 25.31 -15.36 11.07
C ALA A 571 25.82 -16.09 12.31
N ASP A 572 26.22 -15.33 13.30
CA ASP A 572 26.41 -15.83 14.66
C ASP A 572 25.06 -15.83 15.36
N VAL A 573 24.73 -16.91 16.10
CA VAL A 573 23.46 -17.08 16.76
C VAL A 573 23.62 -17.53 18.22
N LEU A 574 22.73 -17.03 19.10
CA LEU A 574 22.63 -17.49 20.47
C LEU A 574 21.18 -17.90 20.78
N LEU A 575 21.00 -19.13 21.20
CA LEU A 575 19.68 -19.72 21.37
C LEU A 575 19.17 -19.59 22.81
N ALA A 576 18.23 -18.71 23.05
CA ALA A 576 17.48 -18.65 24.31
C ALA A 576 16.45 -19.79 24.41
N GLY A 577 15.85 -20.20 23.29
CA GLY A 577 14.86 -21.26 23.22
C GLY A 577 14.62 -21.75 21.79
N GLY A 578 13.78 -22.75 21.61
CA GLY A 578 13.29 -23.24 20.32
C GLY A 578 14.38 -23.47 19.28
N ASP A 579 14.29 -22.70 18.20
CA ASP A 579 15.26 -22.76 17.09
C ASP A 579 15.53 -21.39 16.44
N VAL A 580 16.64 -21.34 15.70
CA VAL A 580 17.02 -20.24 14.80
C VAL A 580 17.26 -20.77 13.39
N GLU A 581 17.12 -19.90 12.39
CA GLU A 581 17.35 -20.23 11.00
C GLU A 581 18.10 -19.11 10.28
N ILE A 582 19.00 -19.50 9.41
CA ILE A 582 19.44 -18.66 8.30
C ILE A 582 18.95 -19.28 7.01
N GLY A 583 18.55 -18.48 6.05
CA GLY A 583 17.99 -19.01 4.82
C GLY A 583 18.29 -18.16 3.60
N GLY A 584 18.15 -18.79 2.44
CA GLY A 584 18.41 -18.15 1.17
C GLY A 584 17.52 -18.63 0.03
N ARG A 585 17.59 -17.89 -1.07
CA ARG A 585 16.72 -18.07 -2.23
C ARG A 585 15.24 -17.98 -1.88
N TYR A 586 14.92 -17.10 -0.91
CA TYR A 586 13.55 -16.72 -0.59
C TYR A 586 12.90 -16.01 -1.79
N ALA A 587 11.63 -16.31 -2.08
CA ALA A 587 10.90 -15.66 -3.15
C ALA A 587 9.69 -14.86 -2.69
N ASP A 588 8.87 -15.47 -1.87
CA ASP A 588 7.67 -14.87 -1.30
C ASP A 588 7.24 -15.66 -0.05
N ARG A 589 6.24 -15.17 0.67
CA ARG A 589 5.74 -15.77 1.92
C ARG A 589 5.33 -17.25 1.81
N ASN A 590 5.06 -17.73 0.60
CA ASN A 590 4.72 -19.13 0.34
C ASN A 590 5.91 -19.95 -0.18
N LYS A 591 7.09 -19.33 -0.33
CA LYS A 591 8.27 -19.93 -0.94
C LYS A 591 9.53 -19.50 -0.19
N LEU A 592 9.69 -20.02 1.02
CA LEU A 592 10.74 -19.66 1.97
C LEU A 592 12.18 -19.98 1.51
N GLY A 593 12.37 -20.76 0.43
CA GLY A 593 13.71 -21.13 -0.04
C GLY A 593 14.38 -22.22 0.79
N TYR A 594 15.72 -22.23 0.80
CA TYR A 594 16.52 -23.17 1.59
C TYR A 594 16.74 -22.61 2.98
N ARG A 595 16.65 -23.49 3.99
CA ARG A 595 16.70 -23.15 5.41
C ARG A 595 17.73 -24.00 6.12
N TRP A 596 18.72 -23.38 6.77
CA TRP A 596 19.61 -24.02 7.71
C TRP A 596 19.15 -23.73 9.12
N ILE A 597 18.69 -24.75 9.81
CA ILE A 597 17.97 -24.67 11.09
C ILE A 597 18.84 -25.27 12.17
N LEU A 598 18.98 -24.59 13.30
CA LEU A 598 19.61 -25.08 14.51
C LEU A 598 18.67 -24.95 15.69
N THR A 599 18.42 -26.05 16.40
CA THR A 599 17.58 -26.06 17.60
C THR A 599 18.41 -25.99 18.87
N ARG A 600 17.81 -25.54 19.96
CA ARG A 600 18.49 -25.40 21.26
C ARG A 600 19.07 -26.71 21.83
N ASP A 601 18.53 -27.85 21.45
CA ASP A 601 19.07 -29.17 21.84
C ASP A 601 20.16 -29.70 20.88
N GLY A 602 20.61 -28.87 19.94
CA GLY A 602 21.69 -29.18 19.01
C GLY A 602 21.27 -30.02 17.80
N ARG A 603 19.98 -30.23 17.59
CA ARG A 603 19.49 -30.78 16.30
C ARG A 603 19.66 -29.74 15.22
N TRP A 604 20.02 -30.19 14.01
CA TRP A 604 20.11 -29.35 12.83
C TRP A 604 19.33 -29.96 11.66
N GLN A 605 18.84 -29.08 10.78
CA GLN A 605 18.17 -29.48 9.54
C GLN A 605 18.57 -28.57 8.38
N LEU A 606 18.69 -29.17 7.20
CA LEU A 606 18.70 -28.46 5.93
C LEU A 606 17.36 -28.76 5.24
N ASN A 607 16.56 -27.74 5.07
CA ASN A 607 15.23 -27.88 4.50
C ASN A 607 15.08 -27.10 3.18
N TRP A 608 14.28 -27.66 2.27
CA TRP A 608 13.62 -26.89 1.23
C TRP A 608 12.21 -26.57 1.71
N GLN A 609 11.93 -25.28 1.95
CA GLN A 609 10.68 -24.85 2.57
C GLN A 609 10.41 -25.64 3.87
N TYR A 610 9.39 -26.48 3.88
CA TYR A 610 9.03 -27.35 5.01
C TYR A 610 9.50 -28.80 4.87
N THR A 611 10.13 -29.13 3.72
CA THR A 611 10.64 -30.47 3.45
C THR A 611 12.06 -30.62 3.97
N VAL A 612 12.30 -31.57 4.85
CA VAL A 612 13.64 -31.91 5.36
C VAL A 612 14.43 -32.64 4.27
N LEU A 613 15.54 -32.05 3.84
CA LEU A 613 16.48 -32.67 2.89
C LEU A 613 17.60 -33.42 3.60
N ALA A 614 18.05 -32.91 4.73
CA ALA A 614 19.03 -33.56 5.61
C ALA A 614 18.83 -33.09 7.05
N GLY A 615 19.25 -33.89 8.03
CA GLY A 615 19.17 -33.53 9.44
C GLY A 615 20.06 -34.44 10.30
N GLY A 616 20.36 -33.97 11.50
CA GLY A 616 21.19 -34.69 12.45
C GLY A 616 21.28 -34.03 13.82
N GLN A 617 22.24 -34.45 14.60
CA GLN A 617 22.49 -34.00 15.97
C GLN A 617 23.96 -33.61 16.14
N ILE A 618 24.23 -32.48 16.77
CA ILE A 618 25.58 -32.09 17.22
C ILE A 618 25.79 -32.71 18.59
N ALA A 619 26.87 -33.51 18.74
CA ALA A 619 27.27 -34.06 20.04
C ALA A 619 27.77 -32.93 20.91
N ASP A 620 27.51 -33.01 22.23
CA ASP A 620 27.99 -32.08 23.25
C ASP A 620 27.67 -30.59 22.94
N PHE A 621 26.52 -30.33 22.31
CA PHE A 621 26.09 -29.00 21.95
C PHE A 621 25.86 -28.12 23.19
N ASN A 622 26.44 -26.91 23.20
CA ASN A 622 26.25 -25.94 24.29
C ASN A 622 25.28 -24.82 23.87
N PRO A 623 24.00 -24.86 24.23
CA PRO A 623 23.02 -23.83 23.84
C PRO A 623 23.31 -22.44 24.47
N GLY A 624 24.17 -22.35 25.45
CA GLY A 624 24.56 -21.09 26.10
C GLY A 624 25.75 -20.37 25.44
N ALA A 625 26.30 -20.92 24.37
CA ALA A 625 27.38 -20.33 23.59
C ALA A 625 26.83 -19.74 22.27
N TRP A 626 27.56 -18.78 21.71
CA TRP A 626 27.37 -18.34 20.34
C TRP A 626 27.82 -19.46 19.38
N HIS A 627 27.02 -19.66 18.31
CA HIS A 627 27.31 -20.63 17.26
C HIS A 627 27.32 -19.93 15.91
N HIS A 628 28.31 -20.20 15.09
CA HIS A 628 28.43 -19.69 13.75
C HIS A 628 27.69 -20.59 12.76
N LEU A 629 26.64 -20.07 12.11
CA LEU A 629 25.90 -20.74 11.06
C LEU A 629 26.37 -20.26 9.70
N ARG A 630 26.52 -21.19 8.73
CA ARG A 630 26.79 -20.85 7.32
C ARG A 630 26.00 -21.74 6.39
N LEU A 631 25.32 -21.12 5.42
CA LEU A 631 24.60 -21.76 4.32
C LEU A 631 25.26 -21.38 3.02
N GLU A 632 25.83 -22.36 2.29
CA GLU A 632 26.42 -22.19 0.96
C GLU A 632 25.47 -22.71 -0.11
N MET A 633 25.24 -21.92 -1.15
CA MET A 633 24.42 -22.28 -2.30
C MET A 633 25.25 -22.08 -3.58
N LYS A 634 25.58 -23.19 -4.28
CA LYS A 634 26.32 -23.20 -5.55
C LYS A 634 25.56 -24.02 -6.58
N GLY A 635 24.92 -23.36 -7.55
CA GLY A 635 24.03 -24.04 -8.48
C GLY A 635 22.93 -24.82 -7.76
N ASP A 636 22.90 -26.13 -7.93
CA ASP A 636 21.98 -27.05 -7.25
C ASP A 636 22.57 -27.69 -5.98
N ARG A 637 23.81 -27.37 -5.64
CA ARG A 637 24.51 -27.89 -4.46
C ARG A 637 24.32 -26.93 -3.28
N ILE A 638 23.68 -27.43 -2.24
CA ILE A 638 23.38 -26.67 -1.02
C ILE A 638 24.09 -27.32 0.15
N SER A 639 24.88 -26.56 0.90
CA SER A 639 25.66 -27.06 2.05
C SER A 639 25.40 -26.24 3.31
N GLY A 640 25.21 -26.91 4.44
CA GLY A 640 25.03 -26.30 5.75
C GLY A 640 26.21 -26.60 6.67
N PHE A 641 26.61 -25.56 7.44
CA PHE A 641 27.73 -25.62 8.37
C PHE A 641 27.33 -25.04 9.72
N THR A 642 27.86 -25.60 10.78
CA THR A 642 27.80 -25.02 12.14
C THR A 642 29.19 -25.08 12.76
N ASP A 643 29.66 -23.97 13.33
CA ASP A 643 30.98 -23.80 13.95
C ASP A 643 32.13 -24.28 13.03
N GLY A 644 32.07 -23.87 11.76
CA GLY A 644 33.06 -24.24 10.74
C GLY A 644 32.96 -25.67 10.21
N LYS A 645 32.20 -26.56 10.88
CA LYS A 645 32.03 -27.95 10.44
C LYS A 645 30.91 -28.08 9.44
N LYS A 646 31.24 -28.64 8.26
CA LYS A 646 30.22 -29.03 7.27
C LYS A 646 29.41 -30.22 7.78
N LEU A 647 28.12 -30.02 7.98
CA LEU A 647 27.20 -31.06 8.50
C LEU A 647 26.37 -31.70 7.41
N ALA A 648 26.05 -30.95 6.35
CA ALA A 648 25.28 -31.47 5.23
C ALA A 648 25.72 -30.90 3.89
N THR A 649 25.55 -31.68 2.83
CA THR A 649 25.50 -31.25 1.44
C THR A 649 24.41 -32.03 0.73
N VAL A 650 23.52 -31.32 0.03
CA VAL A 650 22.46 -31.93 -0.77
C VAL A 650 22.51 -31.36 -2.19
N THR A 651 21.94 -32.11 -3.16
CA THR A 651 21.70 -31.62 -4.51
C THR A 651 20.20 -31.41 -4.67
N ASP A 652 19.78 -30.16 -4.87
CA ASP A 652 18.38 -29.79 -5.06
C ASP A 652 18.22 -28.64 -6.03
N LYS A 653 17.30 -28.76 -7.00
CA LYS A 653 17.07 -27.82 -8.10
C LYS A 653 15.82 -26.98 -7.92
N SER A 654 15.19 -27.03 -6.76
CA SER A 654 13.89 -26.42 -6.53
C SER A 654 13.89 -24.90 -6.76
N ARG A 655 15.03 -24.23 -6.47
CA ARG A 655 15.16 -22.80 -6.71
C ARG A 655 16.60 -22.35 -6.94
N ALA A 656 16.78 -21.47 -7.94
CA ALA A 656 18.11 -21.01 -8.35
C ALA A 656 18.51 -19.66 -7.77
N LYS A 657 17.55 -18.83 -7.30
CA LYS A 657 17.81 -17.44 -6.85
C LYS A 657 16.78 -16.96 -5.82
N GLY A 658 17.12 -15.90 -5.11
CA GLY A 658 16.25 -15.23 -4.15
C GLY A 658 17.02 -14.58 -3.01
N MET A 659 16.27 -13.90 -2.13
CA MET A 659 16.80 -13.13 -1.01
C MET A 659 17.28 -14.00 0.14
N ALA A 660 18.00 -13.39 1.07
CA ALA A 660 18.35 -13.96 2.37
C ALA A 660 17.28 -13.66 3.44
N PHE A 661 17.26 -14.46 4.49
CA PHE A 661 16.44 -14.22 5.66
C PHE A 661 17.04 -14.81 6.95
N LEU A 662 16.62 -14.25 8.08
CA LEU A 662 16.80 -14.82 9.41
C LEU A 662 15.43 -15.17 9.97
N ALA A 663 15.32 -16.29 10.70
CA ALA A 663 14.09 -16.68 11.37
C ALA A 663 14.36 -17.20 12.77
N SER A 664 13.36 -17.08 13.63
CA SER A 664 13.43 -17.48 15.03
C SER A 664 12.07 -17.98 15.52
N THR A 665 12.07 -18.79 16.57
CA THR A 665 10.89 -18.95 17.41
C THR A 665 10.64 -17.69 18.26
N TYR A 666 9.59 -17.71 19.09
CA TYR A 666 9.21 -16.59 19.98
C TYR A 666 10.06 -16.50 21.27
N ASP A 667 11.29 -17.02 21.25
CA ASP A 667 12.13 -17.23 22.44
C ASP A 667 13.22 -16.19 22.65
N ARG A 668 13.16 -15.04 21.97
CA ARG A 668 14.15 -13.98 22.02
C ARG A 668 15.58 -14.47 21.68
N ASN A 669 15.70 -15.29 20.67
CA ASN A 669 17.00 -15.69 20.13
C ASN A 669 17.74 -14.48 19.53
N LEU A 670 19.08 -14.53 19.56
CA LEU A 670 19.93 -13.45 19.12
C LEU A 670 20.68 -13.83 17.84
N PHE A 671 20.95 -12.83 17.01
CA PHE A 671 21.75 -12.92 15.79
C PHE A 671 22.81 -11.82 15.80
N ASP A 672 24.00 -12.13 15.30
CA ASP A 672 25.08 -11.18 15.16
C ASP A 672 25.91 -11.48 13.91
N ASP A 673 26.80 -10.56 13.53
CA ASP A 673 27.75 -10.75 12.43
C ASP A 673 27.11 -11.31 11.14
N VAL A 674 25.95 -10.78 10.75
CA VAL A 674 25.22 -11.24 9.56
C VAL A 674 26.01 -10.88 8.30
N ARG A 675 26.30 -11.88 7.45
CA ARG A 675 27.07 -11.68 6.22
C ARG A 675 26.44 -12.42 5.06
N VAL A 676 26.48 -11.79 3.87
CA VAL A 676 26.23 -12.44 2.60
C VAL A 676 27.40 -12.13 1.67
N GLY A 677 28.00 -13.16 1.12
CA GLY A 677 29.20 -12.99 0.31
C GLY A 677 29.28 -13.95 -0.87
N PRO A 678 30.28 -13.77 -1.75
CA PRO A 678 30.59 -14.76 -2.76
C PRO A 678 31.00 -16.08 -2.10
N LEU A 679 30.84 -17.18 -2.81
CA LEU A 679 31.35 -18.48 -2.36
C LEU A 679 32.84 -18.41 -2.08
N PRO A 680 33.34 -19.09 -1.04
CA PRO A 680 34.78 -19.24 -0.82
C PRO A 680 35.44 -19.83 -2.07
N ALA A 681 36.67 -19.36 -2.37
CA ALA A 681 37.48 -20.00 -3.39
C ALA A 681 37.60 -21.50 -3.03
N GLU A 682 37.36 -22.39 -4.00
CA GLU A 682 37.63 -23.81 -3.75
C GLU A 682 39.11 -23.90 -3.39
N ASP A 683 39.41 -24.40 -2.19
CA ASP A 683 40.77 -24.91 -1.95
C ASP A 683 41.02 -25.92 -3.05
N GLU A 684 41.92 -25.56 -3.97
CA GLU A 684 42.44 -26.52 -4.92
C GLU A 684 42.97 -27.66 -4.07
N ALA A 685 42.22 -28.77 -4.04
CA ALA A 685 42.68 -30.00 -3.42
C ALA A 685 44.06 -30.29 -4.07
N LYS A 686 45.13 -29.97 -3.36
CA LYS A 686 46.45 -30.45 -3.79
C LYS A 686 46.32 -31.95 -3.95
N PRO A 687 46.79 -32.48 -5.09
CA PRO A 687 46.65 -33.89 -5.45
C PRO A 687 47.35 -34.80 -4.43
#